data_c4741fda72374214cd1ba7f393a51e13
#
_entry.id   c4741fda72374214cd1ba7f393a51e13
#
_cell.length_a   1.000
_cell.length_b   1.000
_cell.length_c   1.000
_cell.angle_alpha   90.00
_cell.angle_beta   90.00
_cell.angle_gamma   90.00
#
_symmetry.space_group_name_H-M   'P 1'
#
loop_
_entity.id
_entity.type
_entity.pdbx_description
1 polymer ?
#
loop_
_entity_poly.entity_id
_entity_poly.type
_entity_poly.pdbx_seq_one_letter_code
_entity_poly.pdbx_strand_id
1 'polypeptide(L)'
;MPNQIPETNSTMTLNSLKLYPSNEHYDTTSDPEEMAYHIAIIGGGPKGLYGLERLLAFFKAEPPALPVAIHIFNRSPFIGAGDVYRPDQPEYLMMNYSNDYINMWPGDGPSPVVPQPQSFTEWLEKNQEEAAVPDACAKRALVGAYLMDGFEQLRQNCPENVQIHTHEGEVTDVIPEGEVYRLELENASGRSVLDQPFAQLFLTTGHPKPHSGFTELESEPTARQHLANHLIQAVYPVEKQLAEIRPQENVLVKGLGLTFIDAVLALTEGRGGQFTETSEVGLIYHPSGREPHKIYPYSRSGLPMFPRQSSLREPQADLFYFKREKLEEQFKDQPKIDFKTELLPLIDREIIIRYYRVLFRKHGETLELSDDFDRVRAQIDTFHRTHPAEKPFSLDNLLTALPQPALGLHQSFVNQLDNTLEAARQGKEHSPLAAAVATWRDISPVFNDFYSFGRLSPDGQREFLEKYAGHFNRLAYGPPIVNLEKIRAIAAAGILDFSFARSPEIEFRPELDCFMISHPFHPLHTTAYYWLDARIPKVQLSRDVSKLYRNMQERGMIRKYHNTDGQTTFCPGCMDLDHAGHPRDIRGRSQERITAYGTPTEGVTYDNDTLSRQRNDFASEWAKGICKRINAEASANQR
;
A
#
# COMPACT_ATOMS: atom_id res chain seq x y z
N MET A 1 -19.91 -34.29 38.35
CA MET A 1 -20.53 -34.24 37.01
C MET A 1 -20.10 -32.91 36.39
N PRO A 2 -19.22 -32.89 35.40
CA PRO A 2 -18.86 -31.66 34.70
C PRO A 2 -19.82 -31.43 33.53
N ASN A 3 -20.28 -30.17 33.41
CA ASN A 3 -21.13 -29.73 32.32
C ASN A 3 -20.34 -29.74 30.99
N GLN A 4 -20.86 -30.42 30.02
CA GLN A 4 -20.44 -30.38 28.64
C GLN A 4 -20.93 -29.07 28.00
N ILE A 5 -20.01 -28.29 27.51
CA ILE A 5 -20.26 -27.15 26.59
C ILE A 5 -20.39 -27.77 25.18
N PRO A 6 -21.42 -27.45 24.40
CA PRO A 6 -21.53 -27.98 23.04
C PRO A 6 -20.53 -27.28 22.13
N GLU A 7 -19.70 -28.05 21.46
CA GLU A 7 -18.91 -27.61 20.31
C GLU A 7 -19.85 -27.24 19.16
N THR A 8 -19.98 -25.94 18.89
CA THR A 8 -20.56 -25.47 17.64
C THR A 8 -19.41 -25.21 16.66
N ASN A 9 -18.95 -26.23 15.98
CA ASN A 9 -18.20 -26.12 14.74
C ASN A 9 -19.14 -25.60 13.64
N SER A 10 -19.15 -24.31 13.41
CA SER A 10 -19.71 -23.67 12.22
C SER A 10 -18.60 -22.95 11.47
N THR A 11 -17.68 -23.71 10.91
CA THR A 11 -16.81 -23.25 9.82
C THR A 11 -17.70 -23.09 8.58
N MET A 12 -18.17 -21.87 8.31
CA MET A 12 -18.65 -21.53 6.98
C MET A 12 -17.44 -21.60 6.04
N THR A 13 -17.31 -22.72 5.34
CA THR A 13 -16.38 -22.85 4.23
C THR A 13 -16.78 -21.86 3.14
N LEU A 14 -15.83 -21.13 2.58
CA LEU A 14 -15.90 -20.23 1.41
C LEU A 14 -16.61 -20.83 0.17
N ASN A 15 -17.08 -22.06 0.25
CA ASN A 15 -17.83 -22.78 -0.79
C ASN A 15 -19.29 -22.32 -1.02
N SER A 16 -19.79 -21.34 -0.26
CA SER A 16 -21.14 -20.80 -0.48
C SER A 16 -21.17 -19.51 -1.32
N LEU A 17 -20.03 -18.91 -1.63
CA LEU A 17 -19.94 -17.88 -2.67
C LEU A 17 -20.07 -18.59 -4.02
N LYS A 18 -21.25 -18.50 -4.63
CA LYS A 18 -21.47 -18.96 -6.01
C LYS A 18 -20.51 -18.22 -6.91
N LEU A 19 -19.43 -18.88 -7.34
CA LEU A 19 -18.64 -18.47 -8.49
C LEU A 19 -19.57 -18.51 -9.70
N TYR A 20 -19.99 -17.35 -10.19
CA TYR A 20 -20.80 -17.26 -11.38
C TYR A 20 -19.95 -17.65 -12.59
N PRO A 21 -20.49 -18.50 -13.51
CA PRO A 21 -19.78 -18.91 -14.69
C PRO A 21 -19.57 -17.71 -15.61
N SER A 22 -18.34 -17.51 -16.03
CA SER A 22 -17.97 -16.71 -17.18
C SER A 22 -18.48 -17.39 -18.45
N ASN A 23 -19.11 -16.64 -19.34
CA ASN A 23 -19.58 -16.92 -20.70
C ASN A 23 -21.09 -17.21 -20.84
N GLU A 24 -21.84 -16.16 -21.11
CA GLU A 24 -22.99 -16.26 -21.99
C GLU A 24 -22.59 -15.70 -23.36
N HIS A 25 -22.61 -16.55 -24.38
CA HIS A 25 -22.57 -16.14 -25.77
C HIS A 25 -23.90 -15.47 -26.12
N TYR A 26 -23.87 -14.22 -26.51
CA TYR A 26 -25.01 -13.54 -27.11
C TYR A 26 -24.97 -13.66 -28.65
N ASP A 27 -26.13 -13.93 -29.18
CA ASP A 27 -26.42 -14.13 -30.60
C ASP A 27 -26.49 -12.77 -31.32
N THR A 28 -25.92 -12.70 -32.52
CA THR A 28 -25.70 -11.49 -33.32
C THR A 28 -26.92 -11.13 -34.14
N THR A 29 -27.60 -10.02 -33.81
CA THR A 29 -28.39 -9.24 -34.76
C THR A 29 -28.12 -7.77 -34.56
N SER A 30 -27.63 -7.06 -35.60
CA SER A 30 -27.33 -5.61 -35.75
C SER A 30 -27.28 -4.79 -34.43
N ASP A 31 -26.06 -4.66 -33.90
CA ASP A 31 -25.78 -4.35 -32.52
C ASP A 31 -25.82 -2.85 -32.22
N PRO A 32 -26.51 -2.42 -31.14
CA PRO A 32 -26.36 -1.08 -30.58
C PRO A 32 -24.91 -0.78 -30.09
N GLU A 33 -24.05 -1.78 -29.97
CA GLU A 33 -22.64 -1.66 -29.58
C GLU A 33 -21.78 -0.93 -30.63
N GLU A 34 -22.06 -1.01 -31.92
CA GLU A 34 -21.26 -0.33 -32.97
C GLU A 34 -21.27 1.20 -32.86
N MET A 35 -22.22 1.78 -32.11
CA MET A 35 -22.37 3.23 -31.90
C MET A 35 -22.08 3.69 -30.47
N ALA A 36 -21.61 2.80 -29.59
CA ALA A 36 -21.39 3.13 -28.19
C ALA A 36 -20.06 3.90 -27.97
N TYR A 37 -20.06 4.75 -26.93
CA TYR A 37 -18.85 5.41 -26.44
C TYR A 37 -18.06 4.46 -25.54
N HIS A 38 -16.96 3.91 -26.04
CA HIS A 38 -16.18 2.89 -25.34
C HIS A 38 -15.16 3.50 -24.38
N ILE A 39 -15.20 3.05 -23.11
CA ILE A 39 -14.31 3.46 -22.02
C ILE A 39 -13.56 2.22 -21.53
N ALA A 40 -12.24 2.29 -21.37
CA ALA A 40 -11.45 1.21 -20.81
C ALA A 40 -10.94 1.55 -19.42
N ILE A 41 -11.22 0.69 -18.43
CA ILE A 41 -10.60 0.69 -17.10
C ILE A 41 -9.56 -0.42 -17.09
N ILE A 42 -8.28 -0.04 -17.10
CA ILE A 42 -7.15 -0.97 -17.14
C ILE A 42 -6.62 -1.20 -15.73
N GLY A 43 -7.06 -2.29 -15.10
CA GLY A 43 -6.85 -2.64 -13.71
C GLY A 43 -8.15 -2.63 -12.91
N GLY A 44 -8.75 -3.81 -12.70
CA GLY A 44 -10.01 -4.01 -12.01
C GLY A 44 -9.89 -4.15 -10.49
N GLY A 45 -8.83 -3.58 -9.87
CA GLY A 45 -8.67 -3.54 -8.42
C GLY A 45 -9.47 -2.39 -7.77
N PRO A 46 -9.25 -2.09 -6.47
CA PRO A 46 -10.04 -1.08 -5.74
C PRO A 46 -10.08 0.29 -6.43
N LYS A 47 -8.98 0.76 -6.99
CA LYS A 47 -8.95 2.07 -7.67
C LYS A 47 -9.76 2.06 -8.98
N GLY A 48 -9.76 0.96 -9.73
CA GLY A 48 -10.62 0.78 -10.90
C GLY A 48 -12.10 0.73 -10.51
N LEU A 49 -12.41 0.01 -9.42
CA LEU A 49 -13.76 -0.04 -8.84
C LEU A 49 -14.26 1.35 -8.41
N TYR A 50 -13.40 2.17 -7.79
CA TYR A 50 -13.75 3.55 -7.41
C TYR A 50 -14.01 4.43 -8.63
N GLY A 51 -13.25 4.25 -9.72
CA GLY A 51 -13.52 4.91 -10.99
C GLY A 51 -14.88 4.53 -11.57
N LEU A 52 -15.18 3.25 -11.62
CA LEU A 52 -16.47 2.74 -12.08
C LEU A 52 -17.63 3.30 -11.24
N GLU A 53 -17.50 3.24 -9.92
CA GLU A 53 -18.52 3.75 -8.99
C GLU A 53 -18.81 5.22 -9.24
N ARG A 54 -17.78 6.07 -9.34
CA ARG A 54 -17.96 7.49 -9.64
C ARG A 54 -18.59 7.72 -11.01
N LEU A 55 -18.13 7.03 -12.03
CA LEU A 55 -18.64 7.18 -13.39
C LEU A 55 -20.15 6.88 -13.45
N LEU A 56 -20.57 5.76 -12.85
CA LEU A 56 -21.99 5.40 -12.80
C LEU A 56 -22.81 6.39 -11.98
N ALA A 57 -22.28 6.91 -10.85
CA ALA A 57 -22.95 7.92 -10.04
C ALA A 57 -23.18 9.23 -10.82
N PHE A 58 -22.18 9.67 -11.61
CA PHE A 58 -22.32 10.83 -12.49
C PHE A 58 -23.35 10.55 -13.60
N PHE A 59 -23.34 9.37 -14.23
CA PHE A 59 -24.32 8.99 -15.25
C PHE A 59 -25.75 8.86 -14.70
N LYS A 60 -25.91 8.49 -13.43
CA LYS A 60 -27.23 8.55 -12.76
C LYS A 60 -27.71 9.99 -12.56
N ALA A 61 -26.80 10.89 -12.18
CA ALA A 61 -27.12 12.28 -11.95
C ALA A 61 -27.37 13.05 -13.27
N GLU A 62 -26.59 12.75 -14.29
CA GLU A 62 -26.67 13.33 -15.64
C GLU A 62 -26.51 12.19 -16.67
N PRO A 63 -27.60 11.62 -17.18
CA PRO A 63 -27.56 10.51 -18.14
C PRO A 63 -26.75 10.86 -19.38
N PRO A 64 -25.86 9.96 -19.84
CA PRO A 64 -25.03 10.22 -21.01
C PRO A 64 -25.89 10.31 -22.27
N ALA A 65 -25.57 11.27 -23.14
CA ALA A 65 -26.30 11.53 -24.38
C ALA A 65 -26.06 10.46 -25.46
N LEU A 66 -25.08 9.59 -25.29
CA LEU A 66 -24.76 8.46 -26.16
C LEU A 66 -24.79 7.15 -25.35
N PRO A 67 -25.08 6.00 -25.96
CA PRO A 67 -24.82 4.70 -25.33
C PRO A 67 -23.36 4.58 -24.89
N VAL A 68 -23.09 3.98 -23.73
CA VAL A 68 -21.75 3.83 -23.17
C VAL A 68 -21.46 2.37 -22.92
N ALA A 69 -20.28 1.91 -23.36
CA ALA A 69 -19.73 0.60 -23.04
C ALA A 69 -18.47 0.76 -22.19
N ILE A 70 -18.51 0.29 -20.94
CA ILE A 70 -17.40 0.33 -20.01
C ILE A 70 -16.73 -1.05 -19.98
N HIS A 71 -15.47 -1.11 -20.35
CA HIS A 71 -14.68 -2.34 -20.41
C HIS A 71 -13.66 -2.35 -19.26
N ILE A 72 -13.73 -3.36 -18.41
CA ILE A 72 -12.82 -3.52 -17.27
C ILE A 72 -11.87 -4.66 -17.56
N PHE A 73 -10.58 -4.36 -17.60
CA PHE A 73 -9.51 -5.33 -17.85
C PHE A 73 -8.82 -5.67 -16.53
N ASN A 74 -8.80 -6.96 -16.16
CA ASN A 74 -8.11 -7.41 -14.96
C ASN A 74 -7.42 -8.76 -15.21
N ARG A 75 -6.26 -8.96 -14.59
CA ARG A 75 -5.46 -10.20 -14.76
C ARG A 75 -6.09 -11.44 -14.12
N SER A 76 -7.05 -11.24 -13.23
CA SER A 76 -7.74 -12.28 -12.48
C SER A 76 -9.25 -12.02 -12.49
N PRO A 77 -10.08 -13.02 -12.17
CA PRO A 77 -11.54 -12.85 -12.13
C PRO A 77 -12.03 -11.98 -10.96
N PHE A 78 -11.14 -11.52 -10.07
CA PHE A 78 -11.49 -10.81 -8.84
C PHE A 78 -11.66 -9.30 -9.07
N ILE A 79 -12.67 -8.93 -9.85
CA ILE A 79 -12.98 -7.51 -10.12
C ILE A 79 -13.41 -6.82 -8.81
N GLY A 80 -12.85 -5.65 -8.55
CA GLY A 80 -12.98 -4.90 -7.30
C GLY A 80 -11.86 -5.22 -6.31
N ALA A 81 -11.53 -6.48 -6.11
CA ALA A 81 -10.47 -6.92 -5.19
C ALA A 81 -9.06 -6.80 -5.79
N GLY A 82 -8.91 -7.07 -7.09
CA GLY A 82 -7.61 -7.15 -7.74
C GLY A 82 -6.72 -8.24 -7.13
N ASP A 83 -5.41 -8.10 -7.30
CA ASP A 83 -4.45 -9.12 -6.84
C ASP A 83 -4.14 -9.03 -5.33
N VAL A 84 -4.30 -7.86 -4.71
CA VAL A 84 -3.91 -7.63 -3.31
C VAL A 84 -4.95 -8.16 -2.33
N TYR A 85 -6.24 -8.08 -2.68
CA TYR A 85 -7.36 -8.43 -1.81
C TYR A 85 -8.12 -9.67 -2.29
N ARG A 86 -7.45 -10.57 -3.00
CA ARG A 86 -8.06 -11.80 -3.50
C ARG A 86 -8.82 -12.54 -2.37
N PRO A 87 -10.08 -12.94 -2.58
CA PRO A 87 -10.87 -13.62 -1.54
C PRO A 87 -10.39 -15.04 -1.25
N ASP A 88 -9.61 -15.65 -2.15
CA ASP A 88 -9.05 -17.00 -2.03
C ASP A 88 -7.69 -17.05 -1.32
N GLN A 89 -7.20 -15.93 -0.80
CA GLN A 89 -5.92 -15.87 -0.08
C GLN A 89 -6.05 -16.36 1.37
N PRO A 90 -4.92 -16.80 2.00
CA PRO A 90 -4.92 -17.33 3.35
C PRO A 90 -5.42 -16.36 4.42
N GLU A 91 -6.08 -16.91 5.44
CA GLU A 91 -6.69 -16.13 6.53
C GLU A 91 -5.70 -15.40 7.45
N TYR A 92 -4.45 -15.84 7.53
CA TYR A 92 -3.42 -15.15 8.32
C TYR A 92 -2.95 -13.84 7.67
N LEU A 93 -3.35 -13.57 6.41
CA LEU A 93 -3.09 -12.30 5.77
C LEU A 93 -4.12 -11.26 6.22
N MET A 94 -3.69 -10.40 7.13
CA MET A 94 -4.55 -9.40 7.76
C MET A 94 -4.43 -8.03 7.07
N MET A 95 -5.48 -7.23 7.24
CA MET A 95 -5.40 -5.79 6.96
C MET A 95 -4.49 -5.12 7.99
N ASN A 96 -3.88 -4.00 7.59
CA ASN A 96 -3.23 -3.05 8.49
C ASN A 96 -4.07 -1.77 8.65
N TYR A 97 -5.36 -1.87 8.41
CA TYR A 97 -6.32 -0.77 8.37
C TYR A 97 -7.59 -1.20 9.12
N SER A 98 -8.08 -0.37 10.06
CA SER A 98 -9.28 -0.70 10.82
C SER A 98 -10.51 -0.74 9.91
N ASN A 99 -11.44 -1.64 10.22
CA ASN A 99 -12.65 -1.90 9.43
C ASN A 99 -13.45 -0.63 9.15
N ASP A 100 -13.57 0.25 10.15
CA ASP A 100 -14.34 1.49 10.07
C ASP A 100 -13.79 2.51 9.06
N TYR A 101 -12.51 2.40 8.70
CA TYR A 101 -11.90 3.23 7.66
C TYR A 101 -12.04 2.64 6.23
N ILE A 102 -12.54 1.41 6.10
CA ILE A 102 -12.71 0.76 4.81
C ILE A 102 -14.10 1.06 4.30
N ASN A 103 -14.17 1.86 3.24
CA ASN A 103 -15.41 2.19 2.58
C ASN A 103 -15.17 2.46 1.09
N MET A 104 -15.80 1.70 0.21
CA MET A 104 -15.71 1.93 -1.23
C MET A 104 -16.63 3.04 -1.72
N TRP A 105 -17.57 3.48 -0.89
CA TRP A 105 -18.54 4.50 -1.25
C TRP A 105 -18.04 5.89 -0.82
N PRO A 106 -18.11 6.90 -1.68
CA PRO A 106 -17.68 8.25 -1.30
C PRO A 106 -18.69 8.91 -0.38
N GLY A 107 -18.19 9.85 0.44
CA GLY A 107 -19.03 10.70 1.29
C GLY A 107 -19.52 11.98 0.61
N ASP A 108 -19.02 12.27 -0.60
CA ASP A 108 -19.24 13.53 -1.34
C ASP A 108 -19.59 13.28 -2.82
N GLY A 109 -20.00 14.35 -3.51
CA GLY A 109 -20.37 14.30 -4.93
C GLY A 109 -21.73 13.63 -5.20
N PRO A 110 -22.00 13.17 -6.45
CA PRO A 110 -23.24 12.49 -6.80
C PRO A 110 -23.46 11.21 -6.00
N SER A 111 -24.71 10.98 -5.58
CA SER A 111 -25.07 9.76 -4.82
C SER A 111 -24.80 8.50 -5.63
N PRO A 112 -24.33 7.43 -4.99
CA PRO A 112 -24.10 6.13 -5.64
C PRO A 112 -25.35 5.63 -6.39
N VAL A 113 -25.13 4.84 -7.43
CA VAL A 113 -26.24 4.16 -8.15
C VAL A 113 -26.93 3.13 -7.26
N VAL A 114 -26.19 2.53 -6.36
CA VAL A 114 -26.67 1.55 -5.37
C VAL A 114 -27.55 2.26 -4.35
N PRO A 115 -28.79 1.78 -4.13
CA PRO A 115 -29.75 2.49 -3.24
C PRO A 115 -29.34 2.51 -1.77
N GLN A 116 -28.68 1.46 -1.30
CA GLN A 116 -28.24 1.29 0.09
C GLN A 116 -26.77 0.85 0.14
N PRO A 117 -25.85 1.77 -0.14
CA PRO A 117 -24.42 1.46 -0.08
C PRO A 117 -24.01 1.20 1.37
N GLN A 118 -23.30 0.09 1.61
CA GLN A 118 -22.86 -0.33 2.93
C GLN A 118 -21.36 -0.08 3.09
N SER A 119 -20.94 0.52 4.22
CA SER A 119 -19.55 0.50 4.65
C SER A 119 -19.07 -0.92 4.89
N PHE A 120 -17.78 -1.14 5.00
CA PHE A 120 -17.25 -2.48 5.25
C PHE A 120 -17.73 -3.07 6.58
N THR A 121 -17.81 -2.24 7.64
CA THR A 121 -18.33 -2.69 8.95
C THR A 121 -19.79 -3.11 8.87
N GLU A 122 -20.65 -2.32 8.21
CA GLU A 122 -22.07 -2.66 7.99
C GLU A 122 -22.22 -3.94 7.14
N TRP A 123 -21.34 -4.14 6.16
CA TRP A 123 -21.30 -5.34 5.34
C TRP A 123 -20.90 -6.57 6.17
N LEU A 124 -19.89 -6.44 7.06
CA LEU A 124 -19.49 -7.51 7.97
C LEU A 124 -20.63 -7.90 8.93
N GLU A 125 -21.31 -6.90 9.53
CA GLU A 125 -22.48 -7.12 10.41
C GLU A 125 -23.59 -7.90 9.69
N LYS A 126 -23.93 -7.48 8.46
CA LYS A 126 -24.95 -8.14 7.65
C LYS A 126 -24.60 -9.59 7.31
N ASN A 127 -23.33 -9.88 7.09
CA ASN A 127 -22.86 -11.24 6.79
C ASN A 127 -22.52 -12.05 8.05
N GLN A 128 -22.80 -11.52 9.25
CA GLN A 128 -22.59 -12.17 10.55
C GLN A 128 -21.12 -12.58 10.78
N GLU A 129 -20.19 -11.77 10.29
CA GLU A 129 -18.77 -12.01 10.51
C GLU A 129 -18.36 -11.60 11.92
N GLU A 130 -17.62 -12.45 12.62
CA GLU A 130 -17.08 -12.16 13.97
C GLU A 130 -16.18 -10.92 13.98
N ALA A 131 -15.57 -10.60 12.83
CA ALA A 131 -14.73 -9.42 12.65
C ALA A 131 -15.50 -8.09 12.52
N ALA A 132 -16.83 -8.05 12.69
CA ALA A 132 -17.66 -6.85 12.60
C ALA A 132 -17.43 -5.83 13.74
N VAL A 133 -16.19 -5.71 14.22
CA VAL A 133 -15.77 -4.73 15.21
C VAL A 133 -15.13 -3.57 14.47
N PRO A 134 -15.65 -2.33 14.60
CA PRO A 134 -15.17 -1.17 13.85
C PRO A 134 -13.67 -0.95 13.93
N ASP A 135 -13.10 -1.18 15.10
CA ASP A 135 -11.71 -0.92 15.42
C ASP A 135 -10.77 -2.12 15.17
N ALA A 136 -11.32 -3.27 14.77
CA ALA A 136 -10.54 -4.45 14.41
C ALA A 136 -9.95 -4.32 12.99
N CYS A 137 -8.93 -5.14 12.74
CA CYS A 137 -8.40 -5.36 11.39
C CYS A 137 -8.91 -6.71 10.89
N ALA A 138 -9.67 -6.70 9.79
CA ALA A 138 -10.19 -7.93 9.20
C ALA A 138 -9.12 -8.72 8.43
N LYS A 139 -9.43 -9.97 8.11
CA LYS A 139 -8.71 -10.76 7.11
C LYS A 139 -8.76 -10.04 5.76
N ARG A 140 -7.65 -10.01 5.05
CA ARG A 140 -7.56 -9.32 3.74
C ARG A 140 -8.56 -9.87 2.72
N ALA A 141 -8.84 -11.18 2.78
CA ALA A 141 -9.82 -11.86 1.94
C ALA A 141 -11.25 -11.31 2.11
N LEU A 142 -11.65 -10.93 3.32
CA LEU A 142 -12.99 -10.36 3.58
C LEU A 142 -13.13 -8.97 2.93
N VAL A 143 -12.08 -8.16 2.93
CA VAL A 143 -12.09 -6.88 2.20
C VAL A 143 -12.26 -7.12 0.70
N GLY A 144 -11.61 -8.15 0.16
CA GLY A 144 -11.80 -8.55 -1.22
C GLY A 144 -13.24 -8.96 -1.54
N ALA A 145 -13.85 -9.78 -0.68
CA ALA A 145 -15.24 -10.18 -0.83
C ALA A 145 -16.21 -8.98 -0.80
N TYR A 146 -15.98 -8.02 0.11
CA TYR A 146 -16.73 -6.76 0.16
C TYR A 146 -16.62 -5.94 -1.13
N LEU A 147 -15.40 -5.79 -1.67
CA LEU A 147 -15.17 -5.02 -2.90
C LEU A 147 -15.79 -5.71 -4.13
N MET A 148 -15.75 -7.04 -4.18
CA MET A 148 -16.40 -7.81 -5.25
C MET A 148 -17.93 -7.76 -5.16
N ASP A 149 -18.50 -7.81 -3.95
CA ASP A 149 -19.93 -7.60 -3.75
C ASP A 149 -20.35 -6.19 -4.19
N GLY A 150 -19.55 -5.18 -3.84
CA GLY A 150 -19.74 -3.81 -4.31
C GLY A 150 -19.73 -3.69 -5.84
N PHE A 151 -18.81 -4.39 -6.52
CA PHE A 151 -18.80 -4.43 -7.99
C PHE A 151 -20.10 -5.05 -8.54
N GLU A 152 -20.55 -6.16 -7.97
CA GLU A 152 -21.78 -6.82 -8.41
C GLU A 152 -23.02 -5.92 -8.17
N GLN A 153 -23.08 -5.22 -7.04
CA GLN A 153 -24.13 -4.22 -6.80
C GLN A 153 -24.11 -3.07 -7.82
N LEU A 154 -22.94 -2.60 -8.22
CA LEU A 154 -22.81 -1.58 -9.29
C LEU A 154 -23.33 -2.11 -10.63
N ARG A 155 -22.99 -3.36 -10.97
CA ARG A 155 -23.43 -4.01 -12.21
C ARG A 155 -24.94 -4.17 -12.27
N GLN A 156 -25.59 -4.57 -11.14
CA GLN A 156 -27.04 -4.75 -11.04
C GLN A 156 -27.81 -3.43 -11.08
N ASN A 157 -27.21 -2.32 -10.67
CA ASN A 157 -27.81 -0.99 -10.64
C ASN A 157 -27.28 -0.06 -11.75
N CYS A 158 -26.72 -0.64 -12.81
CA CYS A 158 -26.18 0.10 -13.94
C CYS A 158 -27.30 0.87 -14.68
N PRO A 159 -27.11 2.14 -15.08
CA PRO A 159 -28.09 2.88 -15.89
C PRO A 159 -28.39 2.16 -17.22
N GLU A 160 -29.63 2.28 -17.73
CA GLU A 160 -30.14 1.53 -18.89
C GLU A 160 -29.31 1.70 -20.18
N ASN A 161 -28.70 2.85 -20.40
CA ASN A 161 -27.89 3.16 -21.59
C ASN A 161 -26.38 2.93 -21.35
N VAL A 162 -25.99 2.20 -20.29
CA VAL A 162 -24.61 1.87 -19.94
C VAL A 162 -24.46 0.36 -19.84
N GLN A 163 -23.45 -0.17 -20.51
CA GLN A 163 -23.09 -1.59 -20.43
C GLN A 163 -21.74 -1.75 -19.77
N ILE A 164 -21.55 -2.83 -18.99
CA ILE A 164 -20.28 -3.16 -18.32
C ILE A 164 -19.80 -4.52 -18.82
N HIS A 165 -18.61 -4.52 -19.44
CA HIS A 165 -17.93 -5.71 -19.95
C HIS A 165 -16.67 -5.98 -19.10
N THR A 166 -16.42 -7.24 -18.75
CA THR A 166 -15.23 -7.65 -18.01
C THR A 166 -14.35 -8.54 -18.88
N HIS A 167 -13.04 -8.26 -18.89
CA HIS A 167 -12.06 -8.99 -19.67
C HIS A 167 -10.96 -9.51 -18.74
N GLU A 168 -10.82 -10.84 -18.69
CA GLU A 168 -9.70 -11.44 -17.98
C GLU A 168 -8.46 -11.47 -18.86
N GLY A 169 -7.39 -10.83 -18.41
CA GLY A 169 -6.13 -10.74 -19.11
C GLY A 169 -5.35 -9.48 -18.74
N GLU A 170 -4.18 -9.36 -19.35
CA GLU A 170 -3.29 -8.21 -19.19
C GLU A 170 -3.29 -7.37 -20.45
N VAL A 171 -3.64 -6.10 -20.34
CA VAL A 171 -3.43 -5.13 -21.42
C VAL A 171 -1.94 -4.89 -21.56
N THR A 172 -1.39 -5.21 -22.71
CA THR A 172 0.06 -5.15 -22.99
C THR A 172 0.46 -3.97 -23.85
N ASP A 173 -0.46 -3.36 -24.58
CA ASP A 173 -0.19 -2.18 -25.40
C ASP A 173 -1.41 -1.28 -25.54
N VAL A 174 -1.15 0.01 -25.75
CA VAL A 174 -2.10 1.05 -26.14
C VAL A 174 -1.65 1.61 -27.47
N ILE A 175 -2.46 1.41 -28.50
CA ILE A 175 -2.15 1.80 -29.88
C ILE A 175 -3.01 2.99 -30.25
N PRO A 176 -2.46 4.21 -30.43
CA PRO A 176 -3.24 5.37 -30.78
C PRO A 176 -3.71 5.32 -32.24
N GLU A 177 -5.01 5.59 -32.48
CA GLU A 177 -5.64 5.72 -33.79
C GLU A 177 -6.43 7.03 -33.87
N GLY A 178 -5.75 8.13 -34.20
CA GLY A 178 -6.37 9.47 -34.17
C GLY A 178 -6.75 9.89 -32.75
N GLU A 179 -8.04 10.08 -32.49
CA GLU A 179 -8.59 10.50 -31.18
C GLU A 179 -8.99 9.31 -30.28
N VAL A 180 -8.76 8.07 -30.71
CA VAL A 180 -9.12 6.86 -29.99
C VAL A 180 -7.91 5.92 -29.86
N TYR A 181 -8.09 4.85 -29.10
CA TYR A 181 -7.04 3.87 -28.83
C TYR A 181 -7.52 2.46 -29.09
N ARG A 182 -6.67 1.61 -29.65
CA ARG A 182 -6.85 0.16 -29.60
C ARG A 182 -6.02 -0.44 -28.50
N LEU A 183 -6.51 -1.50 -27.89
CA LEU A 183 -5.82 -2.21 -26.83
C LEU A 183 -5.38 -3.59 -27.28
N GLU A 184 -4.15 -3.95 -26.96
CA GLU A 184 -3.67 -5.32 -27.07
C GLU A 184 -3.87 -6.03 -25.74
N LEU A 185 -4.58 -7.16 -25.75
CA LEU A 185 -4.86 -8.01 -24.59
C LEU A 185 -4.09 -9.33 -24.70
N GLU A 186 -3.41 -9.72 -23.62
CA GLU A 186 -2.78 -11.03 -23.46
C GLU A 186 -3.52 -11.81 -22.37
N ASN A 187 -4.08 -12.97 -22.73
CA ASN A 187 -4.82 -13.87 -21.84
C ASN A 187 -4.43 -15.32 -22.08
N ALA A 188 -5.18 -16.28 -21.49
CA ALA A 188 -4.93 -17.72 -21.67
C ALA A 188 -5.04 -18.19 -23.13
N SER A 189 -5.81 -17.49 -23.97
CA SER A 189 -5.99 -17.81 -25.41
C SER A 189 -4.89 -17.21 -26.29
N GLY A 190 -4.00 -16.41 -25.71
CA GLY A 190 -2.91 -15.74 -26.41
C GLY A 190 -3.03 -14.23 -26.41
N ARG A 191 -2.38 -13.59 -27.39
CA ARG A 191 -2.34 -12.14 -27.53
C ARG A 191 -3.16 -11.71 -28.75
N SER A 192 -4.03 -10.72 -28.58
CA SER A 192 -4.86 -10.16 -29.65
C SER A 192 -5.08 -8.66 -29.45
N VAL A 193 -5.22 -7.94 -30.56
CA VAL A 193 -5.69 -6.54 -30.55
C VAL A 193 -7.22 -6.58 -30.61
N LEU A 194 -7.85 -5.82 -29.73
CA LEU A 194 -9.31 -5.74 -29.68
C LEU A 194 -9.83 -4.90 -30.86
N ASP A 195 -10.96 -5.31 -31.45
CA ASP A 195 -11.52 -4.66 -32.63
C ASP A 195 -12.15 -3.29 -32.31
N GLN A 196 -12.75 -3.14 -31.11
CA GLN A 196 -13.37 -1.87 -30.70
C GLN A 196 -12.33 -0.81 -30.33
N PRO A 197 -12.48 0.43 -30.80
CA PRO A 197 -11.67 1.55 -30.38
C PRO A 197 -12.18 2.13 -29.04
N PHE A 198 -11.28 2.59 -28.19
CA PHE A 198 -11.59 3.20 -26.89
C PHE A 198 -11.37 4.71 -26.95
N ALA A 199 -12.40 5.47 -26.54
CA ALA A 199 -12.34 6.93 -26.47
C ALA A 199 -11.68 7.44 -25.20
N GLN A 200 -11.69 6.66 -24.10
CA GLN A 200 -11.12 7.02 -22.81
C GLN A 200 -10.42 5.82 -22.16
N LEU A 201 -9.30 6.08 -21.51
CA LEU A 201 -8.54 5.08 -20.76
C LEU A 201 -8.34 5.51 -19.30
N PHE A 202 -8.58 4.61 -18.35
CA PHE A 202 -8.34 4.80 -16.93
C PHE A 202 -7.32 3.77 -16.45
N LEU A 203 -6.10 4.22 -16.14
CA LEU A 203 -4.98 3.36 -15.77
C LEU A 203 -4.91 3.18 -14.25
N THR A 204 -5.35 2.03 -13.77
CA THR A 204 -5.40 1.64 -12.35
C THR A 204 -4.69 0.31 -12.11
N THR A 205 -3.56 0.12 -12.76
CA THR A 205 -2.83 -1.16 -12.87
C THR A 205 -2.19 -1.66 -11.57
N GLY A 206 -2.23 -0.85 -10.49
CA GLY A 206 -1.69 -1.24 -9.19
C GLY A 206 -0.16 -1.27 -9.16
N HIS A 207 0.41 -2.11 -8.30
CA HIS A 207 1.85 -2.22 -8.15
C HIS A 207 2.53 -2.78 -9.39
N PRO A 208 3.72 -2.26 -9.77
CA PRO A 208 4.48 -2.81 -10.87
C PRO A 208 4.86 -4.27 -10.59
N LYS A 209 5.02 -5.06 -11.65
CA LYS A 209 5.60 -6.40 -11.51
C LYS A 209 7.02 -6.28 -10.96
N PRO A 210 7.43 -7.15 -10.03
CA PRO A 210 8.77 -7.10 -9.48
C PRO A 210 9.81 -7.24 -10.59
N HIS A 211 10.66 -6.23 -10.70
CA HIS A 211 11.93 -6.38 -11.36
C HIS A 211 12.90 -6.99 -10.36
N SER A 212 13.79 -7.87 -10.80
CA SER A 212 14.77 -8.47 -9.93
C SER A 212 15.38 -7.42 -8.97
N GLY A 213 15.10 -7.57 -7.69
CA GLY A 213 15.70 -6.73 -6.64
C GLY A 213 17.18 -7.05 -6.39
N PHE A 214 17.74 -7.94 -7.23
CA PHE A 214 19.06 -8.55 -7.10
C PHE A 214 19.98 -8.22 -8.29
N THR A 215 19.69 -7.14 -9.01
CA THR A 215 20.40 -6.72 -10.23
C THR A 215 21.93 -6.66 -10.08
N GLU A 216 22.42 -6.39 -8.87
CA GLU A 216 23.86 -6.37 -8.57
C GLU A 216 24.50 -7.76 -8.63
N LEU A 217 23.76 -8.81 -8.26
CA LEU A 217 24.19 -10.21 -8.31
C LEU A 217 24.03 -10.84 -9.69
N GLU A 218 23.09 -10.32 -10.50
CA GLU A 218 22.75 -10.84 -11.82
C GLU A 218 23.63 -10.30 -12.96
N SER A 219 24.66 -9.51 -12.65
CA SER A 219 25.57 -8.93 -13.65
C SER A 219 26.42 -9.99 -14.38
N GLU A 220 26.65 -11.14 -13.76
CA GLU A 220 27.41 -12.27 -14.35
C GLU A 220 26.45 -13.31 -14.96
N PRO A 221 26.55 -13.66 -16.26
CA PRO A 221 25.63 -14.60 -16.90
C PRO A 221 25.64 -16.02 -16.29
N THR A 222 26.79 -16.49 -15.82
CA THR A 222 26.94 -17.78 -15.13
C THR A 222 26.30 -17.77 -13.74
N ALA A 223 26.35 -16.64 -13.02
CA ALA A 223 25.71 -16.47 -11.74
C ALA A 223 24.17 -16.47 -11.86
N ARG A 224 23.61 -15.90 -12.94
CA ARG A 224 22.14 -15.86 -13.15
C ARG A 224 21.50 -17.24 -13.12
N GLN A 225 22.10 -18.23 -13.77
CA GLN A 225 21.51 -19.57 -13.88
C GLN A 225 21.55 -20.30 -12.53
N HIS A 226 22.64 -20.17 -11.77
CA HIS A 226 22.75 -20.72 -10.42
C HIS A 226 21.85 -19.98 -9.43
N LEU A 227 21.81 -18.65 -9.49
CA LEU A 227 21.02 -17.82 -8.60
C LEU A 227 19.50 -17.97 -8.80
N ALA A 228 19.03 -18.32 -10.00
CA ALA A 228 17.60 -18.40 -10.31
C ALA A 228 16.81 -19.33 -9.35
N ASN A 229 17.44 -20.39 -8.86
CA ASN A 229 16.82 -21.36 -7.94
C ASN A 229 16.83 -20.89 -6.47
N HIS A 230 17.56 -19.84 -6.15
CA HIS A 230 17.78 -19.36 -4.79
C HIS A 230 17.09 -18.01 -4.52
N LEU A 231 16.76 -17.27 -5.58
CA LEU A 231 16.21 -15.93 -5.49
C LEU A 231 14.69 -15.95 -5.65
N ILE A 232 13.98 -15.51 -4.61
CA ILE A 232 12.53 -15.32 -4.64
C ILE A 232 12.24 -13.83 -4.71
N GLN A 233 11.82 -13.36 -5.88
CA GLN A 233 11.73 -11.93 -6.19
C GLN A 233 10.45 -11.26 -5.68
N ALA A 234 9.45 -12.04 -5.27
CA ALA A 234 8.18 -11.54 -4.77
C ALA A 234 7.59 -12.49 -3.75
N VAL A 235 6.83 -11.96 -2.81
CA VAL A 235 6.13 -12.76 -1.79
C VAL A 235 4.75 -13.21 -2.28
N TYR A 236 4.07 -12.41 -3.08
CA TYR A 236 2.69 -12.69 -3.49
C TYR A 236 2.57 -13.27 -4.90
N PRO A 237 1.64 -14.19 -5.12
CA PRO A 237 0.80 -14.87 -4.13
C PRO A 237 1.64 -15.82 -3.24
N VAL A 238 1.41 -15.77 -1.91
CA VAL A 238 2.28 -16.47 -0.93
C VAL A 238 2.30 -17.97 -1.15
N GLU A 239 1.17 -18.56 -1.48
CA GLU A 239 0.99 -19.99 -1.72
C GLU A 239 1.76 -20.51 -2.94
N LYS A 240 2.04 -19.63 -3.91
CA LYS A 240 2.79 -19.96 -5.12
C LYS A 240 4.27 -19.63 -4.96
N GLN A 241 4.58 -18.39 -4.53
CA GLN A 241 5.96 -17.89 -4.51
C GLN A 241 6.81 -18.55 -3.42
N LEU A 242 6.20 -18.89 -2.28
CA LEU A 242 6.92 -19.46 -1.14
C LEU A 242 6.83 -20.99 -1.06
N ALA A 243 6.13 -21.63 -1.99
CA ALA A 243 5.97 -23.09 -2.05
C ALA A 243 7.30 -23.81 -2.25
N GLU A 244 8.23 -23.21 -3.01
CA GLU A 244 9.52 -23.81 -3.35
C GLU A 244 10.53 -23.77 -2.20
N ILE A 245 10.28 -22.97 -1.16
CA ILE A 245 11.14 -22.92 0.03
C ILE A 245 11.03 -24.26 0.77
N ARG A 246 12.11 -25.02 0.78
CA ARG A 246 12.13 -26.34 1.42
C ARG A 246 12.13 -26.21 2.94
N PRO A 247 11.43 -27.12 3.65
CA PRO A 247 11.57 -27.24 5.10
C PRO A 247 13.04 -27.47 5.48
N GLN A 248 13.41 -26.97 6.68
CA GLN A 248 14.77 -27.13 7.24
C GLN A 248 15.89 -26.37 6.52
N GLU A 249 15.61 -25.64 5.44
CA GLU A 249 16.59 -24.73 4.85
C GLU A 249 16.52 -23.34 5.52
N ASN A 250 17.65 -22.65 5.52
CA ASN A 250 17.71 -21.26 5.98
C ASN A 250 17.25 -20.30 4.88
N VAL A 251 16.51 -19.27 5.28
CA VAL A 251 15.98 -18.23 4.39
C VAL A 251 16.46 -16.86 4.82
N LEU A 252 17.12 -16.13 3.93
CA LEU A 252 17.44 -14.72 4.09
C LEU A 252 16.28 -13.88 3.56
N VAL A 253 15.78 -12.91 4.32
CA VAL A 253 14.63 -12.08 3.93
C VAL A 253 15.02 -10.60 3.91
N LYS A 254 14.94 -9.98 2.74
CA LYS A 254 15.23 -8.55 2.52
C LYS A 254 13.95 -7.72 2.73
N GLY A 255 13.90 -7.00 3.85
CA GLY A 255 12.76 -6.19 4.26
C GLY A 255 12.26 -6.57 5.65
N LEU A 256 11.76 -5.58 6.41
CA LEU A 256 11.15 -5.72 7.73
C LEU A 256 9.76 -5.05 7.78
N GLY A 257 9.11 -4.94 6.61
CA GLY A 257 7.80 -4.33 6.44
C GLY A 257 6.64 -5.33 6.55
N LEU A 258 5.44 -4.93 6.12
CA LEU A 258 4.24 -5.77 6.11
C LEU A 258 4.44 -7.06 5.30
N THR A 259 5.07 -6.95 4.14
CA THR A 259 5.34 -8.10 3.25
C THR A 259 6.26 -9.14 3.91
N PHE A 260 7.20 -8.70 4.76
CA PHE A 260 8.02 -9.60 5.58
C PHE A 260 7.15 -10.37 6.58
N ILE A 261 6.22 -9.68 7.26
CA ILE A 261 5.33 -10.31 8.23
C ILE A 261 4.47 -11.37 7.54
N ASP A 262 3.86 -11.04 6.40
CA ASP A 262 3.06 -11.98 5.61
C ASP A 262 3.89 -13.19 5.16
N ALA A 263 5.13 -12.98 4.73
CA ALA A 263 6.04 -14.06 4.35
C ALA A 263 6.38 -15.00 5.52
N VAL A 264 6.66 -14.42 6.69
CA VAL A 264 6.94 -15.22 7.90
C VAL A 264 5.71 -16.04 8.30
N LEU A 265 4.52 -15.45 8.33
CA LEU A 265 3.29 -16.16 8.66
C LEU A 265 2.99 -17.27 7.64
N ALA A 266 3.25 -17.04 6.35
CA ALA A 266 3.11 -18.06 5.32
C ALA A 266 4.09 -19.23 5.52
N LEU A 267 5.32 -18.95 5.95
CA LEU A 267 6.37 -19.96 6.18
C LEU A 267 6.24 -20.67 7.52
N THR A 268 5.36 -20.21 8.40
CA THR A 268 5.15 -20.77 9.76
C THR A 268 3.69 -21.21 9.97
N GLU A 269 2.77 -20.31 10.27
CA GLU A 269 1.35 -20.60 10.43
C GLU A 269 0.75 -21.27 9.18
N GLY A 270 1.06 -20.76 8.01
CA GLY A 270 0.66 -21.33 6.71
C GLY A 270 1.21 -22.73 6.44
N ARG A 271 2.23 -23.15 7.17
CA ARG A 271 2.78 -24.52 7.14
C ARG A 271 2.28 -25.41 8.28
N GLY A 272 1.25 -24.95 9.03
CA GLY A 272 0.57 -25.71 10.06
C GLY A 272 1.12 -25.50 11.46
N GLY A 273 2.00 -24.53 11.66
CA GLY A 273 2.37 -24.07 13.00
C GLY A 273 1.19 -23.42 13.68
N GLN A 274 1.11 -23.50 14.99
CA GLN A 274 -0.05 -23.05 15.77
C GLN A 274 0.36 -22.08 16.87
N PHE A 275 -0.56 -21.20 17.24
CA PHE A 275 -0.40 -20.30 18.36
C PHE A 275 -1.35 -20.69 19.49
N THR A 276 -0.85 -20.63 20.74
CA THR A 276 -1.68 -20.70 21.95
C THR A 276 -1.45 -19.46 22.77
N GLU A 277 -2.52 -18.91 23.33
CA GLU A 277 -2.47 -17.76 24.20
C GLU A 277 -2.41 -18.21 25.65
N THR A 278 -1.53 -17.59 26.44
CA THR A 278 -1.41 -17.80 27.89
C THR A 278 -1.44 -16.46 28.61
N SER A 279 -1.99 -16.44 29.82
CA SER A 279 -2.07 -15.23 30.66
C SER A 279 -0.69 -14.70 31.12
N GLU A 280 0.33 -15.58 31.15
CA GLU A 280 1.65 -15.25 31.71
C GLU A 280 2.62 -14.70 30.66
N VAL A 281 2.58 -15.23 29.42
CA VAL A 281 3.60 -14.97 28.39
C VAL A 281 2.99 -14.38 27.11
N GLY A 282 1.66 -14.34 26.97
CA GLY A 282 0.96 -13.99 25.74
C GLY A 282 0.97 -15.15 24.74
N LEU A 283 1.23 -14.85 23.45
CA LEU A 283 1.25 -15.88 22.41
C LEU A 283 2.51 -16.75 22.49
N ILE A 284 2.30 -18.08 22.43
CA ILE A 284 3.35 -19.10 22.27
C ILE A 284 3.17 -19.77 20.92
N TYR A 285 4.24 -19.86 20.15
CA TYR A 285 4.25 -20.54 18.85
C TYR A 285 4.70 -22.00 18.99
N HIS A 286 3.95 -22.92 18.40
CA HIS A 286 4.24 -24.35 18.33
C HIS A 286 4.56 -24.75 16.90
N PRO A 287 5.82 -25.07 16.59
CA PRO A 287 6.24 -25.44 15.26
C PRO A 287 5.59 -26.73 14.76
N SER A 288 5.27 -26.79 13.47
CA SER A 288 4.77 -28.00 12.79
C SER A 288 5.89 -28.96 12.34
N GLY A 289 7.15 -28.49 12.33
CA GLY A 289 8.31 -29.18 11.75
C GLY A 289 8.42 -29.03 10.22
N ARG A 290 7.56 -28.23 9.59
CA ARG A 290 7.61 -27.92 8.14
C ARG A 290 8.10 -26.50 7.84
N GLU A 291 8.48 -25.77 8.86
CA GLU A 291 9.06 -24.43 8.75
C GLU A 291 10.49 -24.50 8.18
N PRO A 292 11.02 -23.38 7.66
CA PRO A 292 12.44 -23.19 7.48
C PRO A 292 13.20 -23.42 8.80
N HIS A 293 14.45 -23.88 8.73
CA HIS A 293 15.25 -24.05 9.93
C HIS A 293 15.47 -22.70 10.65
N LYS A 294 15.85 -21.67 9.88
CA LYS A 294 15.96 -20.28 10.34
C LYS A 294 15.51 -19.32 9.26
N ILE A 295 14.92 -18.23 9.70
CA ILE A 295 14.59 -17.07 8.86
C ILE A 295 15.43 -15.89 9.38
N TYR A 296 16.30 -15.34 8.53
CA TYR A 296 17.18 -14.21 8.81
C TYR A 296 16.66 -12.94 8.11
N PRO A 297 15.80 -12.14 8.74
CA PRO A 297 15.30 -10.90 8.13
C PRO A 297 16.28 -9.76 8.35
N TYR A 298 16.34 -8.82 7.39
CA TYR A 298 17.17 -7.63 7.51
C TYR A 298 16.62 -6.42 6.75
N SER A 299 17.04 -5.24 7.19
CA SER A 299 16.84 -3.97 6.50
C SER A 299 18.01 -3.01 6.74
N ARG A 300 17.99 -1.85 6.12
CA ARG A 300 19.01 -0.82 6.34
C ARG A 300 19.07 -0.34 7.81
N SER A 301 17.90 -0.12 8.41
CA SER A 301 17.81 0.36 9.80
C SER A 301 17.81 -0.74 10.85
N GLY A 302 17.39 -1.95 10.50
CA GLY A 302 17.20 -3.05 11.44
C GLY A 302 16.05 -2.84 12.43
N LEU A 303 15.17 -1.85 12.21
CA LEU A 303 14.09 -1.51 13.12
C LEU A 303 12.79 -2.26 12.78
N PRO A 304 12.05 -2.76 13.79
CA PRO A 304 10.71 -3.30 13.58
C PRO A 304 9.73 -2.20 13.15
N MET A 305 8.64 -2.58 12.48
CA MET A 305 7.50 -1.69 12.30
C MET A 305 6.85 -1.36 13.64
N PHE A 306 6.25 -0.18 13.74
CA PHE A 306 5.38 0.15 14.86
C PHE A 306 3.98 -0.40 14.56
N PRO A 307 3.35 -1.19 15.46
CA PRO A 307 2.05 -1.77 15.18
C PRO A 307 0.99 -0.67 15.13
N ARG A 308 0.03 -0.84 14.25
CA ARG A 308 -1.08 0.09 14.16
C ARG A 308 -1.94 -0.05 15.41
N GLN A 309 -2.07 1.06 16.10
CA GLN A 309 -3.00 1.14 17.22
C GLN A 309 -4.41 1.10 16.65
N SER A 310 -5.28 0.43 17.37
CA SER A 310 -6.70 0.58 17.30
C SER A 310 -7.06 2.05 17.51
N SER A 311 -7.80 2.64 16.61
CA SER A 311 -8.33 4.00 16.76
C SER A 311 -9.73 4.03 16.19
N LEU A 312 -10.71 4.01 17.10
CA LEU A 312 -12.06 4.44 16.75
C LEU A 312 -11.99 5.77 15.99
N ARG A 313 -12.96 6.10 15.17
CA ARG A 313 -13.08 7.38 14.45
C ARG A 313 -12.95 8.55 15.45
N GLU A 314 -11.73 8.82 15.85
CA GLU A 314 -11.45 10.06 16.51
C GLU A 314 -11.33 11.15 15.44
N PRO A 315 -11.88 12.35 15.72
CA PRO A 315 -11.62 13.47 14.84
C PRO A 315 -10.10 13.58 14.64
N GLN A 316 -9.69 13.80 13.39
CA GLN A 316 -8.29 14.05 13.04
C GLN A 316 -7.75 15.06 14.06
N ALA A 317 -6.72 14.69 14.78
CA ALA A 317 -6.22 15.52 15.87
C ALA A 317 -5.74 16.86 15.29
N ASP A 318 -6.20 17.97 15.90
CA ASP A 318 -5.87 19.32 15.43
C ASP A 318 -4.34 19.53 15.48
N LEU A 319 -3.72 19.63 14.31
CA LEU A 319 -2.29 19.91 14.16
C LEU A 319 -2.02 21.36 14.59
N PHE A 320 -0.91 21.61 15.23
CA PHE A 320 -0.56 22.94 15.73
C PHE A 320 0.46 23.65 14.83
N TYR A 321 1.60 23.00 14.56
CA TYR A 321 2.66 23.55 13.69
C TYR A 321 2.46 23.16 12.24
N PHE A 322 1.91 21.97 11.97
CA PHE A 322 1.74 21.45 10.60
C PHE A 322 0.30 21.63 10.10
N LYS A 323 -0.34 22.75 10.44
CA LYS A 323 -1.70 23.10 9.96
C LYS A 323 -1.66 23.52 8.50
N ARG A 324 -2.64 23.04 7.70
CA ARG A 324 -2.79 23.37 6.28
C ARG A 324 -2.78 24.87 6.04
N GLU A 325 -3.62 25.62 6.76
CA GLU A 325 -3.78 27.06 6.57
C GLU A 325 -2.49 27.84 6.90
N LYS A 326 -1.74 27.42 7.93
CA LYS A 326 -0.46 28.01 8.27
C LYS A 326 0.58 27.78 7.18
N LEU A 327 0.64 26.56 6.64
CA LEU A 327 1.59 26.20 5.59
C LEU A 327 1.23 26.87 4.25
N GLU A 328 -0.06 26.96 3.91
CA GLU A 328 -0.54 27.66 2.72
C GLU A 328 -0.14 29.14 2.77
N GLU A 329 -0.33 29.82 3.90
CA GLU A 329 0.10 31.21 4.08
C GLU A 329 1.63 31.35 4.06
N GLN A 330 2.35 30.44 4.73
CA GLN A 330 3.82 30.48 4.79
C GLN A 330 4.46 30.30 3.42
N PHE A 331 3.92 29.41 2.58
CA PHE A 331 4.51 28.99 1.31
C PHE A 331 3.74 29.49 0.07
N LYS A 332 2.81 30.46 0.24
CA LYS A 332 1.95 30.94 -0.86
C LYS A 332 2.70 31.45 -2.08
N ASP A 333 3.80 32.16 -1.86
CA ASP A 333 4.60 32.78 -2.90
C ASP A 333 5.85 31.93 -3.26
N GLN A 334 6.00 30.75 -2.69
CA GLN A 334 7.15 29.90 -2.85
C GLN A 334 6.81 28.70 -3.77
N PRO A 335 7.34 28.65 -5.00
CA PRO A 335 7.02 27.59 -5.95
C PRO A 335 7.65 26.25 -5.59
N LYS A 336 8.78 26.25 -4.88
CA LYS A 336 9.51 25.07 -4.43
C LYS A 336 9.83 25.18 -2.95
N ILE A 337 9.57 24.11 -2.21
CA ILE A 337 9.76 24.02 -0.75
C ILE A 337 10.87 23.02 -0.47
N ASP A 338 11.83 23.37 0.37
CA ASP A 338 12.86 22.43 0.80
C ASP A 338 12.36 21.58 1.97
N PHE A 339 12.37 20.28 1.77
CA PHE A 339 11.88 19.35 2.79
C PHE A 339 12.67 19.43 4.10
N LYS A 340 14.01 19.45 4.00
CA LYS A 340 14.90 19.31 5.14
C LYS A 340 14.91 20.54 6.04
N THR A 341 14.93 21.72 5.41
CA THR A 341 15.08 23.00 6.12
C THR A 341 13.76 23.67 6.47
N GLU A 342 12.69 23.35 5.75
CA GLU A 342 11.40 24.03 5.89
C GLU A 342 10.28 23.13 6.45
N LEU A 343 10.06 21.92 5.90
CA LEU A 343 8.96 21.06 6.37
C LEU A 343 9.37 20.15 7.52
N LEU A 344 10.56 19.54 7.47
CA LEU A 344 11.01 18.61 8.50
C LEU A 344 11.05 19.22 9.90
N PRO A 345 11.50 20.48 10.10
CA PRO A 345 11.44 21.13 11.41
C PRO A 345 10.01 21.30 11.94
N LEU A 346 9.02 21.53 11.09
CA LEU A 346 7.62 21.64 11.48
C LEU A 346 7.02 20.26 11.84
N ILE A 347 7.39 19.22 11.08
CA ILE A 347 7.06 17.82 11.38
C ILE A 347 7.64 17.41 12.74
N ASP A 348 8.92 17.73 12.98
CA ASP A 348 9.61 17.42 14.23
C ASP A 348 8.92 18.10 15.44
N ARG A 349 8.62 19.40 15.34
CA ARG A 349 7.89 20.14 16.37
C ARG A 349 6.52 19.52 16.66
N GLU A 350 5.77 19.15 15.63
CA GLU A 350 4.46 18.51 15.79
C GLU A 350 4.57 17.18 16.55
N ILE A 351 5.54 16.33 16.17
CA ILE A 351 5.79 15.04 16.81
C ILE A 351 6.24 15.25 18.28
N ILE A 352 7.12 16.21 18.53
CA ILE A 352 7.59 16.56 19.89
C ILE A 352 6.43 16.97 20.79
N ILE A 353 5.58 17.90 20.34
CA ILE A 353 4.47 18.34 21.21
C ILE A 353 3.47 17.22 21.50
N ARG A 354 3.24 16.31 20.55
CA ARG A 354 2.38 15.13 20.76
C ARG A 354 2.95 14.20 21.82
N TYR A 355 4.25 13.93 21.77
CA TYR A 355 4.94 13.15 22.79
C TYR A 355 4.82 13.80 24.17
N TYR A 356 5.22 15.07 24.28
CA TYR A 356 5.31 15.75 25.56
C TYR A 356 3.95 16.10 26.17
N ARG A 357 2.91 16.34 25.39
CA ARG A 357 1.54 16.52 25.93
C ARG A 357 1.08 15.30 26.71
N VAL A 358 1.36 14.09 26.19
CA VAL A 358 1.02 12.84 26.89
C VAL A 358 1.92 12.64 28.09
N LEU A 359 3.22 12.92 27.98
CA LEU A 359 4.17 12.78 29.09
C LEU A 359 3.86 13.73 30.24
N PHE A 360 3.59 15.00 29.96
CA PHE A 360 3.20 15.99 30.99
C PHE A 360 1.91 15.55 31.70
N ARG A 361 0.89 15.17 30.92
CA ARG A 361 -0.39 14.68 31.48
C ARG A 361 -0.19 13.48 32.42
N LYS A 362 0.72 12.56 32.06
CA LYS A 362 1.06 11.39 32.89
C LYS A 362 1.61 11.81 34.28
N HIS A 363 2.26 12.96 34.39
CA HIS A 363 2.76 13.55 35.62
C HIS A 363 1.81 14.59 36.23
N GLY A 364 0.57 14.72 35.74
CA GLY A 364 -0.41 15.69 36.23
C GLY A 364 -0.12 17.13 35.82
N GLU A 365 0.74 17.33 34.82
CA GLU A 365 1.14 18.64 34.28
C GLU A 365 0.52 18.90 32.91
N THR A 366 0.52 20.16 32.48
CA THR A 366 0.04 20.58 31.17
C THR A 366 1.16 21.27 30.41
N LEU A 367 1.36 20.88 29.12
CA LEU A 367 2.25 21.56 28.20
C LEU A 367 1.48 22.68 27.51
N GLU A 368 1.86 23.93 27.75
CA GLU A 368 1.30 25.09 27.04
C GLU A 368 1.92 25.26 25.65
N LEU A 369 1.07 25.23 24.62
CA LEU A 369 1.52 25.40 23.24
C LEU A 369 1.74 26.88 22.92
N SER A 370 2.74 27.16 22.09
CA SER A 370 3.08 28.50 21.62
C SER A 370 3.59 28.44 20.18
N ASP A 371 3.28 29.44 19.35
CA ASP A 371 3.90 29.58 18.02
C ASP A 371 5.42 29.77 18.10
N ASP A 372 5.90 30.36 19.19
CA ASP A 372 7.31 30.39 19.55
C ASP A 372 7.73 29.07 20.19
N PHE A 373 8.35 28.19 19.41
CA PHE A 373 8.77 26.86 19.87
C PHE A 373 9.82 26.89 20.97
N ASP A 374 10.61 27.96 21.12
CA ASP A 374 11.60 28.07 22.18
C ASP A 374 10.94 28.18 23.56
N ARG A 375 9.72 28.74 23.66
CA ARG A 375 8.91 28.70 24.88
C ARG A 375 8.46 27.30 25.25
N VAL A 376 8.07 26.50 24.23
CA VAL A 376 7.71 25.09 24.44
C VAL A 376 8.93 24.30 24.90
N ARG A 377 10.08 24.51 24.25
CA ARG A 377 11.35 23.87 24.63
C ARG A 377 11.76 24.22 26.07
N ALA A 378 11.63 25.46 26.50
CA ALA A 378 11.94 25.87 27.88
C ALA A 378 11.07 25.15 28.91
N GLN A 379 9.79 24.87 28.62
CA GLN A 379 8.92 24.08 29.48
C GLN A 379 9.42 22.61 29.52
N ILE A 380 9.77 22.02 28.37
CA ILE A 380 10.32 20.66 28.28
C ILE A 380 11.62 20.55 29.09
N ASP A 381 12.53 21.51 28.97
CA ASP A 381 13.78 21.53 29.71
C ASP A 381 13.55 21.66 31.24
N THR A 382 12.54 22.41 31.63
CA THR A 382 12.13 22.53 33.04
C THR A 382 11.56 21.22 33.54
N PHE A 383 10.69 20.57 32.77
CA PHE A 383 10.13 19.27 33.08
C PHE A 383 11.23 18.22 33.33
N HIS A 384 12.24 18.12 32.46
CA HIS A 384 13.33 17.16 32.65
C HIS A 384 14.21 17.47 33.87
N ARG A 385 14.30 18.73 34.30
CA ARG A 385 14.98 19.09 35.57
C ARG A 385 14.21 18.61 36.79
N THR A 386 12.88 18.63 36.73
CA THR A 386 12.01 18.16 37.81
C THR A 386 11.75 16.66 37.80
N HIS A 387 11.87 16.04 36.58
CA HIS A 387 11.65 14.61 36.38
C HIS A 387 12.89 13.96 35.68
N PRO A 388 14.03 13.86 36.39
CA PRO A 388 15.29 13.39 35.77
C PRO A 388 15.29 11.92 35.38
N ALA A 389 14.31 11.13 35.84
CA ALA A 389 14.13 9.75 35.42
C ALA A 389 13.55 9.62 34.02
N GLU A 390 12.81 10.63 33.52
CA GLU A 390 12.28 10.64 32.16
C GLU A 390 13.38 11.01 31.17
N LYS A 391 13.51 10.21 30.11
CA LYS A 391 14.53 10.45 29.06
C LYS A 391 14.02 11.47 28.06
N PRO A 392 14.89 12.42 27.61
CA PRO A 392 14.54 13.33 26.54
C PRO A 392 14.18 12.59 25.26
N PHE A 393 13.11 13.02 24.61
CA PHE A 393 12.66 12.52 23.31
C PHE A 393 13.18 13.41 22.18
N SER A 394 13.58 12.78 21.08
CA SER A 394 13.83 13.44 19.80
C SER A 394 13.39 12.56 18.65
N LEU A 395 13.00 13.18 17.53
CA LEU A 395 12.69 12.47 16.29
C LEU A 395 13.91 11.69 15.78
N ASP A 396 15.10 12.26 15.87
CA ASP A 396 16.35 11.59 15.46
C ASP A 396 16.56 10.26 16.19
N ASN A 397 16.31 10.20 17.51
CA ASN A 397 16.41 8.95 18.26
C ASN A 397 15.39 7.91 17.78
N LEU A 398 14.19 8.35 17.40
CA LEU A 398 13.14 7.48 16.87
C LEU A 398 13.47 6.92 15.48
N LEU A 399 14.20 7.68 14.66
CA LEU A 399 14.59 7.31 13.30
C LEU A 399 15.97 6.62 13.24
N THR A 400 16.79 6.76 14.28
CA THR A 400 18.12 6.17 14.32
C THR A 400 18.06 4.66 14.22
N ALA A 401 18.87 4.10 13.31
CA ALA A 401 18.96 2.67 13.09
C ALA A 401 19.36 1.93 14.38
N LEU A 402 18.89 0.68 14.51
CA LEU A 402 19.17 -0.16 15.67
C LEU A 402 20.69 -0.24 15.92
N PRO A 403 21.18 -0.01 17.14
CA PRO A 403 22.59 -0.19 17.45
C PRO A 403 23.09 -1.59 17.06
N GLN A 404 24.33 -1.68 16.59
CA GLN A 404 24.96 -2.95 16.24
C GLN A 404 25.98 -3.35 17.33
N PRO A 405 25.54 -3.88 18.48
CA PRO A 405 26.46 -4.39 19.50
C PRO A 405 27.19 -5.63 18.96
N ALA A 406 28.38 -5.86 19.48
CA ALA A 406 29.23 -7.00 19.09
C ALA A 406 28.54 -8.36 19.24
N LEU A 407 27.73 -8.50 20.27
CA LEU A 407 26.87 -9.66 20.50
C LEU A 407 25.50 -9.13 20.93
N GLY A 408 24.42 -9.71 20.42
CA GLY A 408 23.07 -9.41 20.91
C GLY A 408 22.22 -8.50 20.03
N LEU A 409 22.50 -8.37 18.72
CA LEU A 409 21.59 -7.66 17.80
C LEU A 409 20.20 -8.31 17.79
N HIS A 410 20.09 -9.64 17.87
CA HIS A 410 18.82 -10.35 18.05
C HIS A 410 18.07 -9.84 19.29
N GLN A 411 18.73 -9.83 20.46
CA GLN A 411 18.08 -9.36 21.70
C GLN A 411 17.75 -7.88 21.65
N SER A 412 18.61 -7.05 21.03
CA SER A 412 18.32 -5.62 20.84
C SER A 412 17.07 -5.40 19.97
N PHE A 413 16.89 -6.18 18.91
CA PHE A 413 15.68 -6.15 18.09
C PHE A 413 14.45 -6.59 18.88
N VAL A 414 14.54 -7.70 19.61
CA VAL A 414 13.44 -8.22 20.43
C VAL A 414 13.03 -7.22 21.50
N ASN A 415 13.98 -6.60 22.21
CA ASN A 415 13.69 -5.56 23.19
C ASN A 415 13.00 -4.34 22.56
N GLN A 416 13.45 -3.94 21.36
CA GLN A 416 12.79 -2.84 20.63
C GLN A 416 11.37 -3.21 20.20
N LEU A 417 11.15 -4.46 19.78
CA LEU A 417 9.83 -4.99 19.44
C LEU A 417 8.91 -5.01 20.66
N ASP A 418 9.40 -5.48 21.82
CA ASP A 418 8.64 -5.52 23.08
C ASP A 418 8.24 -4.10 23.52
N ASN A 419 9.16 -3.12 23.47
CA ASN A 419 8.88 -1.71 23.77
C ASN A 419 7.82 -1.12 22.82
N THR A 420 7.88 -1.49 21.55
CA THR A 420 6.96 -1.04 20.51
C THR A 420 5.56 -1.61 20.73
N LEU A 421 5.47 -2.90 21.07
CA LEU A 421 4.21 -3.58 21.41
C LEU A 421 3.57 -2.98 22.66
N GLU A 422 4.35 -2.75 23.71
CA GLU A 422 3.86 -2.15 24.96
C GLU A 422 3.30 -0.74 24.73
N ALA A 423 4.04 0.09 24.00
CA ALA A 423 3.57 1.43 23.66
C ALA A 423 2.27 1.40 22.84
N ALA A 424 2.15 0.46 21.90
CA ALA A 424 0.95 0.32 21.08
C ALA A 424 -0.27 -0.15 21.88
N ARG A 425 -0.09 -1.09 22.85
CA ARG A 425 -1.17 -1.54 23.75
C ARG A 425 -1.70 -0.42 24.63
N GLN A 426 -0.81 0.45 25.13
CA GLN A 426 -1.20 1.63 25.91
C GLN A 426 -1.98 2.65 25.08
N GLY A 427 -1.78 2.67 23.76
CA GLY A 427 -2.43 3.61 22.85
C GLY A 427 -1.90 5.04 22.96
N LYS A 428 -2.30 5.90 21.99
CA LYS A 428 -1.82 7.28 21.88
C LYS A 428 -2.24 8.20 23.04
N GLU A 429 -3.26 7.80 23.81
CA GLU A 429 -3.73 8.59 24.96
C GLU A 429 -2.88 8.38 26.20
N HIS A 430 -2.20 7.25 26.34
CA HIS A 430 -1.46 6.89 27.54
C HIS A 430 0.05 6.69 27.31
N SER A 431 0.46 6.39 26.07
CA SER A 431 1.86 6.25 25.70
C SER A 431 2.36 7.48 24.94
N PRO A 432 3.34 8.23 25.47
CA PRO A 432 3.99 9.33 24.76
C PRO A 432 4.58 8.87 23.40
N LEU A 433 5.22 7.69 23.38
CA LEU A 433 5.78 7.12 22.16
C LEU A 433 4.70 6.81 21.13
N ALA A 434 3.59 6.22 21.54
CA ALA A 434 2.48 5.92 20.65
C ALA A 434 1.83 7.19 20.07
N ALA A 435 1.71 8.26 20.89
CA ALA A 435 1.23 9.55 20.43
C ALA A 435 2.15 10.18 19.37
N ALA A 436 3.46 10.16 19.63
CA ALA A 436 4.47 10.65 18.67
C ALA A 436 4.40 9.91 17.33
N VAL A 437 4.32 8.59 17.37
CA VAL A 437 4.28 7.72 16.18
C VAL A 437 2.99 7.92 15.38
N ALA A 438 1.84 8.09 16.04
CA ALA A 438 0.55 8.31 15.39
C ALA A 438 0.49 9.64 14.63
N THR A 439 1.32 10.63 15.01
CA THR A 439 1.28 12.00 14.46
C THR A 439 1.48 12.05 12.94
N TRP A 440 2.29 11.15 12.37
CA TRP A 440 2.50 11.13 10.92
C TRP A 440 1.21 10.83 10.13
N ARG A 441 0.29 10.05 10.68
CA ARG A 441 -1.01 9.78 10.03
C ARG A 441 -1.85 11.05 9.92
N ASP A 442 -1.75 11.93 10.91
CA ASP A 442 -2.45 13.23 10.90
C ASP A 442 -1.75 14.23 9.96
N ILE A 443 -0.41 14.18 9.89
CA ILE A 443 0.42 15.05 9.03
C ILE A 443 0.30 14.67 7.55
N SER A 444 0.29 13.40 7.22
CA SER A 444 0.47 12.91 5.85
C SER A 444 -0.57 13.41 4.83
N PRO A 445 -1.86 13.64 5.17
CA PRO A 445 -2.80 14.26 4.25
C PRO A 445 -2.45 15.70 3.88
N VAL A 446 -1.96 16.48 4.85
CA VAL A 446 -1.50 17.86 4.62
C VAL A 446 -0.17 17.85 3.87
N PHE A 447 0.76 16.97 4.27
CA PHE A 447 2.06 16.82 3.60
C PHE A 447 1.92 16.49 2.11
N ASN A 448 0.93 15.68 1.74
CA ASN A 448 0.69 15.31 0.34
C ASN A 448 0.44 16.52 -0.57
N ASP A 449 -0.23 17.56 -0.09
CA ASP A 449 -0.48 18.79 -0.88
C ASP A 449 0.82 19.55 -1.14
N PHE A 450 1.78 19.50 -0.22
CA PHE A 450 3.09 20.16 -0.32
C PHE A 450 4.16 19.27 -0.96
N TYR A 451 3.89 17.98 -1.16
CA TYR A 451 4.75 17.05 -1.88
C TYR A 451 4.41 16.99 -3.37
N SER A 452 3.12 16.90 -3.70
CA SER A 452 2.61 16.50 -5.01
C SER A 452 2.94 17.52 -6.11
N PHE A 453 3.09 17.02 -7.34
CA PHE A 453 3.31 17.83 -8.56
C PHE A 453 4.53 18.75 -8.48
N GLY A 454 5.57 18.29 -7.80
CA GLY A 454 6.84 19.01 -7.70
C GLY A 454 6.81 20.26 -6.83
N ARG A 455 5.94 20.31 -5.85
CA ARG A 455 5.90 21.37 -4.83
C ARG A 455 7.15 21.36 -3.96
N LEU A 456 7.71 20.14 -3.66
CA LEU A 456 9.04 20.04 -3.08
C LEU A 456 10.13 20.42 -4.09
N SER A 457 11.23 20.98 -3.61
CA SER A 457 12.45 21.13 -4.39
C SER A 457 12.98 19.75 -4.84
N PRO A 458 13.75 19.66 -5.94
CA PRO A 458 14.32 18.39 -6.39
C PRO A 458 15.12 17.67 -5.30
N ASP A 459 15.96 18.41 -4.58
CA ASP A 459 16.78 17.86 -3.49
C ASP A 459 15.92 17.52 -2.28
N GLY A 460 14.91 18.32 -1.94
CA GLY A 460 13.95 18.04 -0.88
C GLY A 460 13.14 16.77 -1.15
N GLN A 461 12.70 16.56 -2.39
CA GLN A 461 11.98 15.33 -2.77
C GLN A 461 12.90 14.10 -2.70
N ARG A 462 14.14 14.22 -3.18
CA ARG A 462 15.14 13.14 -3.07
C ARG A 462 15.41 12.79 -1.61
N GLU A 463 15.70 13.79 -0.78
CA GLU A 463 15.97 13.63 0.65
C GLU A 463 14.81 12.90 1.34
N PHE A 464 13.57 13.33 1.11
CA PHE A 464 12.38 12.69 1.65
C PHE A 464 12.28 11.22 1.22
N LEU A 465 12.30 10.93 -0.09
CA LEU A 465 12.08 9.58 -0.62
C LEU A 465 13.19 8.59 -0.25
N GLU A 466 14.45 9.04 -0.18
CA GLU A 466 15.59 8.15 0.07
C GLU A 466 15.84 7.94 1.56
N LYS A 467 15.56 8.94 2.42
CA LYS A 467 15.92 8.89 3.83
C LYS A 467 14.71 8.82 4.77
N TYR A 468 13.64 9.56 4.55
CA TYR A 468 12.56 9.73 5.54
C TYR A 468 11.31 8.91 5.25
N ALA A 469 10.88 8.78 4.01
CA ALA A 469 9.63 8.10 3.66
C ALA A 469 9.53 6.68 4.25
N GLY A 470 10.62 5.90 4.16
CA GLY A 470 10.66 4.55 4.74
C GLY A 470 10.52 4.53 6.26
N HIS A 471 11.06 5.53 6.95
CA HIS A 471 10.90 5.67 8.41
C HIS A 471 9.48 6.05 8.79
N PHE A 472 8.88 7.04 8.13
CA PHE A 472 7.51 7.46 8.39
C PHE A 472 6.51 6.34 8.09
N ASN A 473 6.71 5.59 6.98
CA ASN A 473 5.90 4.42 6.68
C ASN A 473 6.01 3.34 7.76
N ARG A 474 7.22 3.07 8.28
CA ARG A 474 7.45 2.14 9.39
C ARG A 474 6.69 2.56 10.66
N LEU A 475 6.62 3.85 10.94
CA LEU A 475 5.95 4.39 12.12
C LEU A 475 4.42 4.36 11.98
N ALA A 476 3.89 4.77 10.82
CA ALA A 476 2.47 5.06 10.66
C ALA A 476 1.63 3.91 10.08
N TYR A 477 2.24 3.05 9.27
CA TYR A 477 1.50 2.05 8.47
C TYR A 477 1.85 0.61 8.85
N GLY A 478 2.10 0.37 10.13
CA GLY A 478 2.44 -0.96 10.63
C GLY A 478 1.26 -1.94 10.66
N PRO A 479 1.54 -3.21 11.02
CA PRO A 479 0.55 -4.27 11.07
C PRO A 479 -0.35 -4.14 12.32
N PRO A 480 -1.43 -4.94 12.42
CA PRO A 480 -2.12 -5.15 13.68
C PRO A 480 -1.17 -5.63 14.79
N ILE A 481 -1.49 -5.28 16.05
CA ILE A 481 -0.71 -5.69 17.23
C ILE A 481 -0.50 -7.21 17.23
N VAL A 482 -1.54 -7.98 17.00
CA VAL A 482 -1.50 -9.46 16.99
C VAL A 482 -0.46 -10.03 16.02
N ASN A 483 -0.23 -9.39 14.88
CA ASN A 483 0.76 -9.87 13.91
C ASN A 483 2.19 -9.70 14.44
N LEU A 484 2.49 -8.61 15.15
CA LEU A 484 3.81 -8.45 15.78
C LEU A 484 3.95 -9.34 17.03
N GLU A 485 2.89 -9.64 17.75
CA GLU A 485 2.88 -10.65 18.82
C GLU A 485 3.19 -12.03 18.25
N LYS A 486 2.62 -12.40 17.11
CA LYS A 486 2.97 -13.62 16.38
C LYS A 486 4.46 -13.64 15.98
N ILE A 487 4.98 -12.55 15.41
CA ILE A 487 6.41 -12.41 15.08
C ILE A 487 7.28 -12.59 16.33
N ARG A 488 6.88 -12.00 17.47
CA ARG A 488 7.58 -12.13 18.75
C ARG A 488 7.59 -13.58 19.24
N ALA A 489 6.47 -14.28 19.12
CA ALA A 489 6.33 -15.70 19.53
C ALA A 489 7.17 -16.62 18.63
N ILE A 490 7.18 -16.39 17.31
CA ILE A 490 8.02 -17.17 16.36
C ILE A 490 9.52 -16.93 16.63
N ALA A 491 9.91 -15.71 17.00
CA ALA A 491 11.29 -15.42 17.42
C ALA A 491 11.66 -16.15 18.71
N ALA A 492 10.76 -16.18 19.70
CA ALA A 492 10.94 -16.92 20.94
C ALA A 492 11.06 -18.44 20.72
N ALA A 493 10.36 -18.99 19.73
CA ALA A 493 10.50 -20.38 19.28
C ALA A 493 11.80 -20.66 18.51
N GLY A 494 12.61 -19.63 18.25
CA GLY A 494 13.92 -19.73 17.64
C GLY A 494 13.93 -19.91 16.12
N ILE A 495 12.81 -19.74 15.43
CA ILE A 495 12.73 -19.82 13.95
C ILE A 495 13.19 -18.49 13.32
N LEU A 496 12.77 -17.35 13.89
CA LEU A 496 13.23 -16.03 13.48
C LEU A 496 14.52 -15.67 14.24
N ASP A 497 15.56 -15.28 13.50
CA ASP A 497 16.84 -14.85 14.04
C ASP A 497 17.23 -13.46 13.49
N PHE A 498 17.24 -12.46 14.35
CA PHE A 498 17.55 -11.07 14.03
C PHE A 498 19.03 -10.70 14.20
N SER A 499 19.93 -11.69 14.32
CA SER A 499 21.37 -11.45 14.49
C SER A 499 22.00 -10.70 13.30
N PHE A 500 21.32 -10.70 12.16
CA PHE A 500 21.74 -10.01 10.94
C PHE A 500 20.73 -8.91 10.51
N ALA A 501 19.87 -8.43 11.42
CA ALA A 501 18.74 -7.57 11.07
C ALA A 501 19.14 -6.22 10.44
N ARG A 502 20.35 -5.72 10.65
CA ARG A 502 20.82 -4.44 10.15
C ARG A 502 21.97 -4.58 9.17
N SER A 503 21.70 -4.29 7.89
CA SER A 503 22.69 -4.14 6.81
C SER A 503 23.81 -5.21 6.82
N PRO A 504 23.49 -6.52 6.80
CA PRO A 504 24.52 -7.56 6.71
C PRO A 504 25.25 -7.48 5.35
N GLU A 505 26.45 -8.03 5.30
CA GLU A 505 27.14 -8.35 4.05
C GLU A 505 26.66 -9.70 3.54
N ILE A 506 26.37 -9.80 2.25
CA ILE A 506 25.77 -10.98 1.63
C ILE A 506 26.57 -11.31 0.37
N GLU A 507 27.05 -12.53 0.28
CA GLU A 507 27.84 -13.03 -0.85
C GLU A 507 27.32 -14.41 -1.26
N PHE A 508 27.09 -14.62 -2.55
CA PHE A 508 26.78 -15.95 -3.07
C PHE A 508 28.06 -16.78 -3.19
N ARG A 509 28.06 -17.99 -2.66
CA ARG A 509 29.15 -18.96 -2.71
C ARG A 509 28.77 -20.12 -3.62
N PRO A 510 29.19 -20.10 -4.89
CA PRO A 510 28.82 -21.14 -5.86
C PRO A 510 29.28 -22.54 -5.42
N GLU A 511 30.45 -22.63 -4.75
CA GLU A 511 31.00 -23.88 -4.25
C GLU A 511 30.19 -24.54 -3.12
N LEU A 512 29.37 -23.74 -2.40
CA LEU A 512 28.48 -24.20 -1.33
C LEU A 512 27.00 -24.16 -1.75
N ASP A 513 26.73 -23.65 -2.93
CA ASP A 513 25.38 -23.45 -3.48
C ASP A 513 24.45 -22.68 -2.52
N CYS A 514 24.97 -21.64 -1.86
CA CYS A 514 24.24 -20.86 -0.86
C CYS A 514 24.76 -19.42 -0.73
N PHE A 515 24.02 -18.58 -0.01
CA PHE A 515 24.45 -17.25 0.40
C PHE A 515 25.17 -17.31 1.74
N MET A 516 26.38 -16.74 1.80
CA MET A 516 27.07 -16.40 3.04
C MET A 516 26.53 -15.07 3.54
N ILE A 517 26.09 -15.03 4.79
CA ILE A 517 25.60 -13.82 5.47
C ILE A 517 26.60 -13.50 6.57
N SER A 518 27.19 -12.32 6.54
CA SER A 518 28.21 -11.89 7.49
C SER A 518 27.81 -10.59 8.17
N HIS A 519 28.17 -10.48 9.46
CA HIS A 519 28.00 -9.21 10.18
C HIS A 519 29.15 -8.26 9.78
N PRO A 520 28.87 -6.98 9.39
CA PRO A 520 29.90 -6.08 8.84
C PRO A 520 31.01 -5.72 9.82
N PHE A 521 30.81 -5.90 11.15
CA PHE A 521 31.77 -5.46 12.18
C PHE A 521 32.21 -6.56 13.13
N HIS A 522 31.73 -7.80 12.97
CA HIS A 522 32.01 -8.92 13.88
C HIS A 522 32.20 -10.22 13.11
N PRO A 523 32.95 -11.21 13.65
CA PRO A 523 33.20 -12.48 12.98
C PRO A 523 31.98 -13.42 12.93
N LEU A 524 30.75 -12.88 13.18
CA LEU A 524 29.53 -13.66 13.09
C LEU A 524 29.13 -13.83 11.62
N HIS A 525 28.93 -15.08 11.21
CA HIS A 525 28.46 -15.44 9.87
C HIS A 525 27.55 -16.67 9.92
N THR A 526 26.73 -16.83 8.90
CA THR A 526 25.86 -17.98 8.68
C THR A 526 25.59 -18.15 7.19
N THR A 527 24.83 -19.18 6.82
CA THR A 527 24.45 -19.43 5.43
C THR A 527 22.93 -19.49 5.28
N ALA A 528 22.42 -19.11 4.11
CA ALA A 528 21.05 -19.31 3.71
C ALA A 528 20.99 -19.87 2.29
N TYR A 529 20.06 -20.81 2.06
CA TYR A 529 19.84 -21.37 0.73
C TYR A 529 18.97 -20.45 -0.14
N TYR A 530 17.96 -19.82 0.44
CA TYR A 530 17.06 -18.91 -0.24
C TYR A 530 17.26 -17.47 0.17
N TRP A 531 17.12 -16.55 -0.79
CA TRP A 531 17.04 -15.11 -0.55
C TRP A 531 15.73 -14.56 -1.10
N LEU A 532 14.85 -14.14 -0.20
CA LEU A 532 13.52 -13.60 -0.49
C LEU A 532 13.54 -12.07 -0.46
N ASP A 533 13.03 -11.41 -1.52
CA ASP A 533 12.76 -9.97 -1.50
C ASP A 533 11.33 -9.71 -1.00
N ALA A 534 11.22 -9.28 0.26
CA ALA A 534 9.96 -8.92 0.91
C ALA A 534 9.72 -7.40 0.92
N ARG A 535 10.16 -6.71 -0.12
CA ARG A 535 9.87 -5.29 -0.32
C ARG A 535 8.81 -5.11 -1.41
N ILE A 536 7.98 -4.07 -1.28
CA ILE A 536 7.08 -3.67 -2.36
C ILE A 536 7.91 -2.99 -3.46
N PRO A 537 7.76 -3.41 -4.74
CA PRO A 537 8.44 -2.76 -5.85
C PRO A 537 8.06 -1.28 -5.95
N LYS A 538 9.05 -0.41 -6.07
CA LYS A 538 8.81 1.01 -6.34
C LYS A 538 8.39 1.22 -7.79
N VAL A 539 7.52 2.20 -8.04
CA VAL A 539 7.18 2.62 -9.40
C VAL A 539 8.42 3.19 -10.08
N GLN A 540 8.89 2.53 -11.12
CA GLN A 540 10.03 2.96 -11.95
C GLN A 540 9.83 2.52 -13.39
N LEU A 541 9.42 3.44 -14.27
CA LEU A 541 9.15 3.17 -15.67
C LEU A 541 10.32 2.49 -16.42
N SER A 542 11.56 2.80 -16.04
CA SER A 542 12.75 2.18 -16.67
C SER A 542 13.03 0.75 -16.23
N ARG A 543 12.42 0.33 -15.13
CA ARG A 543 12.59 -1.00 -14.52
C ARG A 543 11.29 -1.79 -14.45
N ASP A 544 10.18 -1.17 -14.85
CA ASP A 544 8.89 -1.85 -14.90
C ASP A 544 8.95 -2.90 -16.02
N VAL A 545 8.72 -4.15 -15.66
CA VAL A 545 8.63 -5.25 -16.63
C VAL A 545 7.26 -5.32 -17.30
N SER A 546 6.32 -4.45 -16.92
CA SER A 546 5.04 -4.30 -17.59
C SER A 546 5.24 -3.94 -19.06
N LYS A 547 4.71 -4.75 -19.94
CA LYS A 547 4.73 -4.49 -21.38
C LYS A 547 3.99 -3.19 -21.71
N LEU A 548 2.86 -2.92 -21.02
CA LEU A 548 2.02 -1.75 -21.23
C LEU A 548 2.81 -0.44 -21.14
N TYR A 549 3.44 -0.18 -19.99
CA TYR A 549 4.15 1.10 -19.80
C TYR A 549 5.40 1.22 -20.65
N ARG A 550 6.07 0.11 -20.95
CA ARG A 550 7.19 0.08 -21.88
C ARG A 550 6.74 0.48 -23.29
N ASN A 551 5.68 -0.16 -23.81
CA ASN A 551 5.15 0.13 -25.14
C ASN A 551 4.63 1.56 -25.24
N MET A 552 3.91 2.05 -24.23
CA MET A 552 3.47 3.46 -24.17
C MET A 552 4.66 4.43 -24.19
N GLN A 553 5.75 4.10 -23.49
CA GLN A 553 6.97 4.93 -23.48
C GLN A 553 7.70 4.88 -24.84
N GLU A 554 7.84 3.71 -25.46
CA GLU A 554 8.44 3.54 -26.79
C GLU A 554 7.66 4.28 -27.89
N ARG A 555 6.33 4.35 -27.76
CA ARG A 555 5.46 5.16 -28.64
C ARG A 555 5.49 6.65 -28.32
N GLY A 556 6.19 7.07 -27.27
CA GLY A 556 6.25 8.46 -26.84
C GLY A 556 4.95 9.00 -26.24
N MET A 557 4.00 8.12 -25.86
CA MET A 557 2.73 8.49 -25.23
C MET A 557 2.90 8.95 -23.78
N ILE A 558 3.91 8.45 -23.10
CA ILE A 558 4.28 8.82 -21.74
C ILE A 558 5.76 9.13 -21.63
N ARG A 559 6.12 9.96 -20.66
CA ARG A 559 7.51 10.26 -20.32
C ARG A 559 7.74 10.15 -18.82
N LYS A 560 9.02 10.09 -18.41
CA LYS A 560 9.41 10.13 -17.01
C LYS A 560 9.19 11.52 -16.42
N TYR A 561 8.74 11.56 -15.20
CA TYR A 561 8.65 12.77 -14.43
C TYR A 561 10.04 13.27 -14.01
N HIS A 562 10.27 14.56 -14.18
CA HIS A 562 11.47 15.27 -13.76
C HIS A 562 11.04 16.45 -12.89
N ASN A 563 11.32 16.36 -11.60
CA ASN A 563 11.22 17.52 -10.72
C ASN A 563 12.44 18.40 -10.91
N THR A 564 12.24 19.64 -11.33
CA THR A 564 13.33 20.60 -11.57
C THR A 564 12.99 21.98 -11.02
N ASP A 565 14.00 22.71 -10.57
CA ASP A 565 13.94 24.11 -10.17
C ASP A 565 14.79 25.02 -11.10
N GLY A 566 15.29 24.46 -12.20
CA GLY A 566 16.16 25.14 -13.15
C GLY A 566 17.67 25.02 -12.83
N GLN A 567 18.03 24.59 -11.62
CA GLN A 567 19.43 24.36 -11.20
C GLN A 567 19.71 22.88 -11.00
N THR A 568 18.83 22.21 -10.28
CA THR A 568 18.90 20.79 -10.00
C THR A 568 17.70 20.04 -10.60
N THR A 569 17.87 18.75 -10.81
CA THR A 569 16.79 17.87 -11.31
C THR A 569 16.85 16.55 -10.54
N PHE A 570 15.69 16.11 -10.11
CA PHE A 570 15.48 14.79 -9.54
C PHE A 570 14.45 14.02 -10.35
N CYS A 571 14.76 12.75 -10.65
CA CYS A 571 13.87 11.84 -11.35
C CYS A 571 13.50 10.68 -10.40
N PRO A 572 12.30 10.67 -9.78
CA PRO A 572 11.87 9.57 -8.93
C PRO A 572 11.60 8.28 -9.71
N GLY A 573 11.51 8.36 -11.06
CA GLY A 573 11.34 7.22 -11.95
C GLY A 573 9.91 6.94 -12.38
N CYS A 574 8.95 7.67 -11.89
CA CYS A 574 7.53 7.55 -12.22
C CYS A 574 7.15 8.26 -13.52
N MET A 575 5.89 8.11 -13.90
CA MET A 575 5.26 8.79 -15.05
C MET A 575 5.04 10.28 -14.75
N ASP A 576 5.26 11.14 -15.73
CA ASP A 576 4.93 12.57 -15.65
C ASP A 576 3.43 12.77 -15.85
N LEU A 577 2.78 13.45 -14.89
CA LEU A 577 1.34 13.68 -14.86
C LEU A 577 1.04 15.16 -14.69
N ASP A 578 -0.10 15.60 -15.23
CA ASP A 578 -0.69 16.87 -14.85
C ASP A 578 -1.57 16.74 -13.59
N HIS A 579 -2.13 17.85 -13.11
CA HIS A 579 -2.96 17.88 -11.89
C HIS A 579 -4.28 17.11 -12.00
N ALA A 580 -4.72 16.75 -13.22
CA ALA A 580 -5.89 15.91 -13.45
C ALA A 580 -5.54 14.42 -13.57
N GLY A 581 -4.26 14.04 -13.39
CA GLY A 581 -3.78 12.68 -13.53
C GLY A 581 -3.56 12.24 -14.98
N HIS A 582 -3.55 13.18 -15.94
CA HIS A 582 -3.29 12.85 -17.33
C HIS A 582 -1.77 12.69 -17.56
N PRO A 583 -1.34 11.56 -18.16
CA PRO A 583 0.06 11.38 -18.54
C PRO A 583 0.50 12.44 -19.56
N ARG A 584 1.75 12.88 -19.45
CA ARG A 584 2.38 13.76 -20.44
C ARG A 584 3.16 12.95 -21.46
N ASP A 585 2.95 13.28 -22.75
CA ASP A 585 3.69 12.68 -23.86
C ASP A 585 5.18 13.16 -23.85
N ILE A 586 5.98 12.61 -24.77
CA ILE A 586 7.40 12.95 -24.91
C ILE A 586 7.62 14.45 -25.18
N ARG A 587 6.61 15.15 -25.73
CA ARG A 587 6.63 16.60 -25.99
C ARG A 587 6.11 17.43 -24.81
N GLY A 588 5.66 16.79 -23.72
CA GLY A 588 5.11 17.43 -22.54
C GLY A 588 3.63 17.81 -22.63
N ARG A 589 2.89 17.35 -23.64
CA ARG A 589 1.45 17.60 -23.82
C ARG A 589 0.66 16.58 -22.99
N SER A 590 -0.33 17.04 -22.26
CA SER A 590 -1.24 16.16 -21.50
C SER A 590 -2.07 15.29 -22.45
N GLN A 591 -2.17 14.00 -22.13
CA GLN A 591 -3.00 13.02 -22.82
C GLN A 591 -4.40 13.00 -22.17
N GLU A 592 -5.22 14.00 -22.45
CA GLU A 592 -6.49 14.23 -21.75
C GLU A 592 -7.51 13.08 -21.82
N ARG A 593 -7.33 12.11 -22.75
CA ARG A 593 -8.16 10.91 -22.86
C ARG A 593 -7.62 9.72 -22.07
N ILE A 594 -6.50 9.92 -21.37
CA ILE A 594 -5.89 8.92 -20.50
C ILE A 594 -5.76 9.52 -19.09
N THR A 595 -6.23 8.82 -18.07
CA THR A 595 -6.06 9.22 -16.68
C THR A 595 -5.43 8.09 -15.89
N ALA A 596 -4.37 8.37 -15.11
CA ALA A 596 -3.75 7.41 -14.20
C ALA A 596 -4.26 7.66 -12.77
N TYR A 597 -4.48 6.58 -12.00
CA TYR A 597 -4.94 6.67 -10.62
C TYR A 597 -4.34 5.55 -9.76
N GLY A 598 -4.10 5.86 -8.49
CA GLY A 598 -3.51 4.94 -7.53
C GLY A 598 -2.00 4.80 -7.70
N THR A 599 -1.46 3.60 -7.50
CA THR A 599 -0.02 3.33 -7.54
C THR A 599 0.72 3.89 -8.77
N PRO A 600 0.17 3.88 -10.00
CA PRO A 600 0.87 4.47 -11.15
C PRO A 600 1.21 5.95 -11.01
N THR A 601 0.58 6.68 -10.09
CA THR A 601 0.82 8.11 -9.84
C THR A 601 1.89 8.38 -8.77
N GLU A 602 2.35 7.33 -8.05
CA GLU A 602 3.36 7.46 -7.01
C GLU A 602 4.67 8.05 -7.53
N GLY A 603 5.18 9.03 -6.79
CA GLY A 603 6.38 9.79 -7.16
C GLY A 603 6.06 11.20 -7.67
N VAL A 604 5.01 11.39 -8.45
CA VAL A 604 4.40 12.71 -8.71
C VAL A 604 3.47 13.09 -7.56
N THR A 605 2.70 12.13 -7.07
CA THR A 605 1.90 12.20 -5.84
C THR A 605 2.52 11.33 -4.75
N TYR A 606 2.00 11.42 -3.53
CA TYR A 606 2.47 10.62 -2.39
C TYR A 606 1.29 9.93 -1.71
N ASP A 607 1.49 8.66 -1.27
CA ASP A 607 0.54 7.86 -0.49
C ASP A 607 -0.82 7.64 -1.23
N ASN A 608 -0.73 7.41 -2.53
CA ASN A 608 -1.89 7.14 -3.39
C ASN A 608 -2.10 5.63 -3.68
N ASP A 609 -1.23 4.78 -3.13
CA ASP A 609 -1.29 3.32 -3.22
C ASP A 609 -2.15 2.68 -2.12
N THR A 610 -2.99 3.47 -1.43
CA THR A 610 -3.86 3.05 -0.32
C THR A 610 -5.30 2.79 -0.77
N LEU A 611 -6.11 2.12 0.09
CA LEU A 611 -7.57 2.03 -0.09
C LEU A 611 -8.30 3.36 0.13
N SER A 612 -7.65 4.37 0.70
CA SER A 612 -8.27 5.67 0.92
C SER A 612 -8.69 6.33 -0.39
N ARG A 613 -9.87 6.94 -0.39
CA ARG A 613 -10.39 7.76 -1.50
C ARG A 613 -10.11 9.27 -1.30
N GLN A 614 -9.69 9.66 -0.10
CA GLN A 614 -9.58 11.07 0.30
C GLN A 614 -8.32 11.76 -0.24
N ARG A 615 -7.38 10.98 -0.83
CA ARG A 615 -6.11 11.52 -1.33
C ARG A 615 -6.07 11.44 -2.84
N ASN A 616 -5.84 12.59 -3.50
CA ASN A 616 -5.73 12.68 -4.96
C ASN A 616 -6.86 11.90 -5.65
N ASP A 617 -8.12 12.31 -5.43
CA ASP A 617 -9.30 11.64 -6.03
C ASP A 617 -9.42 11.93 -7.53
N PHE A 618 -8.54 11.32 -8.31
CA PHE A 618 -8.61 11.42 -9.76
C PHE A 618 -9.85 10.70 -10.33
N ALA A 619 -10.49 9.80 -9.59
CA ALA A 619 -11.67 9.09 -10.05
C ALA A 619 -12.88 10.01 -10.25
N SER A 620 -13.13 10.93 -9.29
CA SER A 620 -14.25 11.89 -9.37
C SER A 620 -14.04 12.90 -10.50
N GLU A 621 -12.85 13.46 -10.63
CA GLU A 621 -12.55 14.41 -11.71
C GLU A 621 -12.55 13.74 -13.09
N TRP A 622 -12.03 12.51 -13.21
CA TRP A 622 -12.11 11.71 -14.42
C TRP A 622 -13.55 11.45 -14.84
N ALA A 623 -14.41 10.97 -13.92
CA ALA A 623 -15.82 10.68 -14.21
C ALA A 623 -16.58 11.93 -14.68
N LYS A 624 -16.38 13.05 -13.99
CA LYS A 624 -16.95 14.35 -14.36
C LYS A 624 -16.47 14.83 -15.74
N GLY A 625 -15.18 14.62 -16.05
CA GLY A 625 -14.60 14.95 -17.35
C GLY A 625 -15.22 14.14 -18.49
N ILE A 626 -15.47 12.85 -18.27
CA ILE A 626 -16.09 11.96 -19.26
C ILE A 626 -17.54 12.42 -19.56
N CYS A 627 -18.35 12.69 -18.53
CA CYS A 627 -19.73 13.17 -18.74
C CYS A 627 -19.76 14.41 -19.64
N LYS A 628 -18.88 15.38 -19.37
CA LYS A 628 -18.77 16.59 -20.20
C LYS A 628 -18.38 16.28 -21.65
N ARG A 629 -17.42 15.34 -21.87
CA ARG A 629 -16.98 14.99 -23.23
C ARG A 629 -18.08 14.29 -24.02
N ILE A 630 -18.76 13.30 -23.44
CA ILE A 630 -19.83 12.57 -24.11
C ILE A 630 -20.93 13.55 -24.57
N ASN A 631 -21.31 14.49 -23.73
CA ASN A 631 -22.33 15.49 -24.05
C ASN A 631 -21.85 16.48 -25.14
N ALA A 632 -20.57 16.85 -25.13
CA ALA A 632 -19.98 17.69 -26.17
C ALA A 632 -19.91 16.98 -27.54
N GLU A 633 -19.48 15.72 -27.57
CA GLU A 633 -19.38 14.91 -28.80
C GLU A 633 -20.79 14.62 -29.38
N ALA A 634 -21.77 14.30 -28.53
CA ALA A 634 -23.16 14.15 -28.95
C ALA A 634 -23.72 15.43 -29.62
N SER A 635 -23.42 16.59 -29.04
CA SER A 635 -23.81 17.88 -29.58
C SER A 635 -23.13 18.24 -30.90
N ALA A 636 -21.89 17.78 -31.12
CA ALA A 636 -21.15 17.97 -32.36
C ALA A 636 -21.68 17.07 -33.49
N ASN A 637 -22.11 15.84 -33.18
CA ASN A 637 -22.67 14.89 -34.13
C ASN A 637 -24.11 15.26 -34.60
N GLN A 638 -24.81 16.15 -33.85
CA GLN A 638 -26.14 16.67 -34.21
C GLN A 638 -26.09 17.92 -35.11
N ARG A 639 -24.90 18.49 -35.33
CA ARG A 639 -24.69 19.66 -36.22
C ARG A 639 -24.13 19.19 -37.56
#